data_413a515b1bbf0970a933be8fcc169fcc
#
_entry.id   413a515b1bbf0970a933be8fcc169fcc
#
_cell.length_a   1.000
_cell.length_b   1.000
_cell.length_c   1.000
_cell.angle_alpha   90.00
_cell.angle_beta   90.00
_cell.angle_gamma   90.00
#
_symmetry.space_group_name_H-M   'P 1'
#
loop_
_entity.id
_entity.type
_entity.pdbx_description
1 polymer ?
#
loop_
_entity_poly.entity_id
_entity_poly.type
_entity_poly.pdbx_seq_one_letter_code
_entity_poly.pdbx_strand_id
1 'polypeptide(L)'
;MNMIHANPPRLLSRCLRSIFRGVAVCTLGLTSLSIHAALEQPEAAFSVYPADINLKFQRDSQSLVVRMTEANGVHRNVTSESKFTVADPTKAKVENGVVLPLADGATTVKVSYKDQAFEVPVKIEQAQVDQAVSFRLDVMPIFMKAECNRCHGAARGQDGFRLSLWGFDPEGDHYRVTRELAGRRINLAIPEESMVITKATGAAPHTGGKLFEKDSALTKTLVRWLEAGAPNDAADVAVPTSLEILPKKLVLESPGQQFKITVRARYSDGSDRDVTKLALFLTSNESSAKIGGEGEITTGQRGEAFVMARFATFTVGTQVIVIPKGLQFEWPKIEQRNFVDQLVDQKLQNLRITPSGLCNDETFLRRAFIDITGTLPTGDEVLKFVADTDPAKRAKTIDVLLDRKEFVDIWALKWSELLQIRTGPNNNEGSYKAVLLYYNWLRDQLEKNVPINQIAKELISATGSNLENPAANYYQLETDPIKLAEDTAQAFFGIRIQCAQCHNHPFDRWTMEDYRGHMAFFTQVGRKQGEDPRERIIFNSGGGESKHPVGDRVVPPKFLGGEQPDTQGKDRRQVLADWIASPENPYLSRHIANLVWAHYMGRGIVEPVDDVRISNPASNPELLEALGQKLVEYNYDLKRIVREVCNSRAYQTTTRANETNELDDRNFAKATIRRMRAEVMLDCISQVTETKDKHKGLPAGARAVEIADGKTTTYFLTTFGRRDREVVCSREEVGPTLSQALHLINGTTVEGKIAQGGVIKKLMSGNRTPREIASELYLRCFNRAPTDEELIKLEQYWGVTEEQPKAYHDIFWALLNAKEFMFNH
;
A
#
# COMPACT_ATOMS: atom_id res chain seq x y z
N MET A 1 -28.39 -68.88 1.90
CA MET A 1 -27.93 -69.97 0.98
C MET A 1 -26.51 -69.66 0.61
N ASN A 2 -25.65 -70.45 1.19
CA ASN A 2 -24.28 -70.89 0.82
C ASN A 2 -23.27 -69.81 0.32
N MET A 3 -22.27 -69.43 1.15
CA MET A 3 -20.99 -70.15 1.40
C MET A 3 -20.14 -70.33 0.11
N ILE A 4 -18.84 -70.13 -0.03
CA ILE A 4 -17.67 -70.48 0.81
C ILE A 4 -16.42 -69.85 0.24
N HIS A 5 -15.51 -69.38 1.07
CA HIS A 5 -14.03 -69.54 1.19
C HIS A 5 -13.15 -69.53 -0.09
N ALA A 6 -11.97 -68.99 -0.15
CA ALA A 6 -10.80 -69.19 0.71
C ALA A 6 -9.58 -68.34 0.31
N ASN A 7 -8.77 -68.05 1.29
CA ASN A 7 -7.34 -67.63 1.27
C ASN A 7 -6.47 -68.87 1.28
N PRO A 8 -5.11 -68.75 1.41
CA PRO A 8 -4.00 -68.34 0.52
C PRO A 8 -3.07 -69.55 0.22
N PRO A 9 -1.80 -69.43 -0.21
CA PRO A 9 -0.69 -69.44 0.73
C PRO A 9 0.64 -68.76 0.29
N ARG A 10 1.50 -68.66 1.33
CA ARG A 10 2.91 -68.25 1.37
C ARG A 10 3.84 -69.31 0.73
N LEU A 11 5.09 -68.89 0.40
CA LEU A 11 6.38 -69.53 0.71
C LEU A 11 7.49 -68.85 -0.10
N LEU A 12 8.46 -68.15 0.49
CA LEU A 12 9.76 -68.55 1.07
C LEU A 12 10.76 -69.18 0.09
N SER A 13 11.89 -68.50 -0.11
CA SER A 13 13.26 -68.91 0.22
C SER A 13 14.30 -68.16 -0.62
N ARG A 14 15.22 -67.39 0.03
CA ARG A 14 16.61 -67.75 0.41
C ARG A 14 17.59 -67.99 -0.72
N CYS A 15 18.59 -67.13 -0.88
CA CYS A 15 20.05 -67.33 -0.58
C CYS A 15 20.85 -66.23 -1.30
N LEU A 16 21.61 -65.48 -0.64
CA LEU A 16 22.97 -65.49 -0.05
C LEU A 16 24.08 -64.88 -0.92
N ARG A 17 24.67 -63.81 -0.33
CA ARG A 17 26.12 -63.39 -0.29
C ARG A 17 26.72 -62.80 -1.59
N SER A 18 27.23 -61.55 -1.49
CA SER A 18 28.51 -61.16 -0.86
C SER A 18 28.76 -59.65 -0.99
N ILE A 19 29.05 -59.04 0.10
CA ILE A 19 30.16 -58.17 0.50
C ILE A 19 30.75 -57.24 -0.59
N PHE A 20 30.55 -55.96 -0.45
CA PHE A 20 31.62 -54.97 -0.42
C PHE A 20 31.21 -53.74 0.41
N ARG A 21 32.11 -53.34 1.30
CA ARG A 21 32.03 -52.22 2.22
C ARG A 21 32.08 -50.88 1.46
N GLY A 22 31.14 -49.97 1.77
CA GLY A 22 31.23 -48.58 1.46
C GLY A 22 30.40 -47.81 2.48
N VAL A 23 31.05 -47.32 3.54
CA VAL A 23 30.47 -46.44 4.52
C VAL A 23 30.18 -45.10 3.83
N ALA A 24 28.91 -44.86 3.46
CA ALA A 24 28.43 -43.54 3.10
C ALA A 24 27.75 -42.96 4.37
N VAL A 25 28.45 -42.12 5.03
CA VAL A 25 27.91 -41.21 6.08
C VAL A 25 26.91 -40.29 5.37
N CYS A 26 25.60 -40.53 5.54
CA CYS A 26 24.57 -39.54 5.26
C CYS A 26 24.65 -38.47 6.33
N THR A 27 25.47 -37.45 6.13
CA THR A 27 25.31 -36.16 6.74
C THR A 27 24.06 -35.53 6.15
N LEU A 28 22.96 -35.55 6.90
CA LEU A 28 21.84 -34.65 6.70
C LEU A 28 22.41 -33.22 6.87
N GLY A 29 22.81 -32.63 5.75
CA GLY A 29 23.06 -31.23 5.66
C GLY A 29 21.73 -30.53 5.85
N LEU A 30 21.48 -30.03 7.03
CA LEU A 30 20.62 -28.90 7.26
C LEU A 30 21.23 -27.75 6.44
N THR A 31 20.81 -27.64 5.17
CA THR A 31 20.92 -26.38 4.45
C THR A 31 20.00 -25.40 5.14
N SER A 32 20.55 -24.65 6.10
CA SER A 32 20.05 -23.37 6.44
C SER A 32 20.00 -22.59 5.11
N LEU A 33 18.81 -22.46 4.54
CA LEU A 33 18.51 -21.43 3.57
C LEU A 33 18.74 -20.11 4.31
N SER A 34 19.98 -19.66 4.29
CA SER A 34 20.32 -18.29 4.57
C SER A 34 19.49 -17.47 3.61
N ILE A 35 18.51 -16.75 4.16
CA ILE A 35 17.85 -15.67 3.47
C ILE A 35 18.96 -14.65 3.19
N HIS A 36 19.66 -14.83 2.09
CA HIS A 36 20.23 -13.73 1.41
C HIS A 36 19.00 -12.97 0.88
N ALA A 37 18.48 -12.01 1.67
CA ALA A 37 17.91 -10.83 1.05
C ALA A 37 18.88 -10.55 -0.10
N ALA A 38 18.37 -10.52 -1.31
CA ALA A 38 19.19 -10.13 -2.44
C ALA A 38 19.68 -8.71 -2.08
N LEU A 39 20.83 -8.66 -1.42
CA LEU A 39 21.67 -7.50 -1.40
C LEU A 39 21.81 -7.19 -2.88
N GLU A 40 21.17 -6.11 -3.34
CA GLU A 40 21.35 -5.65 -4.71
C GLU A 40 22.84 -5.73 -4.95
N GLN A 41 23.23 -6.59 -5.89
CA GLN A 41 24.63 -6.66 -6.30
C GLN A 41 25.05 -5.23 -6.59
N PRO A 42 26.24 -4.77 -6.16
CA PRO A 42 26.67 -3.39 -6.38
C PRO A 42 26.35 -3.06 -7.83
N GLU A 43 25.47 -2.08 -8.04
CA GLU A 43 25.00 -1.72 -9.39
C GLU A 43 26.21 -1.53 -10.27
N ALA A 44 26.25 -2.20 -11.42
CA ALA A 44 27.37 -2.08 -12.34
C ALA A 44 27.67 -0.60 -12.59
N ALA A 45 28.91 -0.18 -12.45
CA ALA A 45 29.34 1.21 -12.64
C ALA A 45 28.92 1.76 -14.01
N PHE A 46 28.74 0.89 -15.01
CA PHE A 46 28.31 1.20 -16.36
C PHE A 46 27.17 0.27 -16.77
N SER A 47 26.06 0.82 -17.24
CA SER A 47 24.88 0.07 -17.62
C SER A 47 24.21 0.67 -18.85
N VAL A 48 23.68 -0.18 -19.72
CA VAL A 48 22.95 0.22 -20.93
C VAL A 48 21.53 -0.35 -20.85
N TYR A 49 20.54 0.47 -21.17
CA TYR A 49 19.12 0.12 -21.11
C TYR A 49 18.43 0.39 -22.44
N PRO A 50 17.63 -0.55 -22.96
CA PRO A 50 17.52 -1.95 -22.49
C PRO A 50 18.79 -2.74 -22.80
N ALA A 51 18.93 -3.91 -22.13
CA ALA A 51 20.09 -4.80 -22.32
C ALA A 51 20.02 -5.65 -23.59
N ASP A 52 18.85 -5.71 -24.23
CA ASP A 52 18.57 -6.41 -25.48
C ASP A 52 17.63 -5.59 -26.36
N ILE A 53 17.67 -5.76 -27.67
CA ILE A 53 16.84 -5.05 -28.63
C ILE A 53 16.21 -6.03 -29.61
N ASN A 54 14.87 -5.92 -29.78
CA ASN A 54 14.14 -6.65 -30.81
C ASN A 54 13.41 -5.61 -31.68
N LEU A 55 13.67 -5.61 -32.96
CA LEU A 55 13.03 -4.73 -33.95
C LEU A 55 12.25 -5.59 -34.94
N LYS A 56 10.98 -5.26 -35.20
CA LYS A 56 10.08 -6.16 -35.92
C LYS A 56 9.61 -5.62 -37.28
N PHE A 57 9.71 -4.32 -37.57
CA PHE A 57 9.24 -3.74 -38.81
C PHE A 57 10.03 -2.48 -39.21
N GLN A 58 9.85 -2.00 -40.42
CA GLN A 58 10.64 -0.91 -41.01
C GLN A 58 10.72 0.35 -40.15
N ARG A 59 9.64 0.73 -39.45
CA ARG A 59 9.54 1.95 -38.64
C ARG A 59 9.77 1.72 -37.17
N ASP A 60 10.12 0.51 -36.82
CA ASP A 60 10.44 0.19 -35.42
C ASP A 60 11.76 0.85 -35.00
N SER A 61 11.88 1.10 -33.71
CA SER A 61 13.09 1.75 -33.16
C SER A 61 13.21 1.49 -31.68
N GLN A 62 14.44 1.45 -31.17
CA GLN A 62 14.69 1.34 -29.75
C GLN A 62 15.69 2.41 -29.30
N SER A 63 15.27 3.25 -28.37
CA SER A 63 16.13 4.20 -27.72
C SER A 63 17.00 3.51 -26.66
N LEU A 64 18.32 3.81 -26.68
CA LEU A 64 19.26 3.37 -25.66
C LEU A 64 19.49 4.48 -24.64
N VAL A 65 19.56 4.10 -23.40
CA VAL A 65 19.94 4.96 -22.27
C VAL A 65 21.21 4.40 -21.63
N VAL A 66 22.24 5.19 -21.54
CA VAL A 66 23.53 4.80 -20.96
C VAL A 66 23.71 5.49 -19.60
N ARG A 67 23.81 4.67 -18.55
CA ARG A 67 24.00 5.13 -17.17
C ARG A 67 25.42 4.86 -16.70
N MET A 68 26.05 5.85 -16.12
CA MET A 68 27.27 5.74 -15.32
C MET A 68 26.89 5.96 -13.85
N THR A 69 27.35 5.08 -12.97
CA THR A 69 27.26 5.25 -11.52
C THR A 69 28.58 5.75 -11.00
N GLU A 70 28.61 6.93 -10.40
CA GLU A 70 29.80 7.53 -9.79
C GLU A 70 30.16 6.85 -8.47
N ALA A 71 31.39 7.06 -7.98
CA ALA A 71 31.87 6.45 -6.73
C ALA A 71 31.00 6.82 -5.51
N ASN A 72 30.32 7.98 -5.56
CA ASN A 72 29.37 8.43 -4.53
C ASN A 72 27.96 7.84 -4.70
N GLY A 73 27.74 6.96 -5.69
CA GLY A 73 26.47 6.35 -6.00
C GLY A 73 25.49 7.23 -6.80
N VAL A 74 25.93 8.37 -7.31
CA VAL A 74 25.13 9.24 -8.18
C VAL A 74 25.09 8.68 -9.59
N HIS A 75 23.94 8.72 -10.23
CA HIS A 75 23.75 8.28 -11.60
C HIS A 75 23.86 9.43 -12.59
N ARG A 76 24.63 9.24 -13.65
CA ARG A 76 24.73 10.17 -14.76
C ARG A 76 24.26 9.54 -16.05
N ASN A 77 23.50 10.31 -16.83
CA ASN A 77 23.16 9.95 -18.20
C ASN A 77 24.33 10.35 -19.11
N VAL A 78 25.01 9.37 -19.66
CA VAL A 78 26.16 9.56 -20.54
C VAL A 78 25.86 9.13 -21.98
N THR A 79 24.57 9.00 -22.32
CA THR A 79 24.13 8.52 -23.65
C THR A 79 24.71 9.37 -24.80
N SER A 80 24.65 10.71 -24.66
CA SER A 80 25.18 11.64 -25.67
C SER A 80 26.69 11.65 -25.77
N GLU A 81 27.38 11.21 -24.70
CA GLU A 81 28.84 11.16 -24.64
C GLU A 81 29.39 9.78 -25.05
N SER A 82 28.50 8.80 -25.23
CA SER A 82 28.82 7.41 -25.56
C SER A 82 28.99 7.21 -27.05
N LYS A 83 29.91 6.34 -27.42
CA LYS A 83 30.12 5.91 -28.81
C LYS A 83 29.34 4.62 -29.06
N PHE A 84 28.56 4.62 -30.11
CA PHE A 84 27.79 3.46 -30.59
C PHE A 84 28.43 2.89 -31.86
N THR A 85 28.69 1.60 -31.87
CA THR A 85 29.27 0.89 -33.02
C THR A 85 28.46 -0.37 -33.29
N VAL A 86 27.86 -0.46 -34.47
CA VAL A 86 27.11 -1.65 -34.91
C VAL A 86 28.10 -2.63 -35.51
N ALA A 87 28.04 -3.89 -35.08
CA ALA A 87 28.94 -4.94 -35.57
C ALA A 87 28.70 -5.26 -37.06
N ASP A 88 27.42 -5.28 -37.48
CA ASP A 88 27.04 -5.40 -38.89
C ASP A 88 26.16 -4.20 -39.30
N PRO A 89 26.77 -3.14 -39.87
CA PRO A 89 26.06 -1.92 -40.25
C PRO A 89 25.08 -2.09 -41.42
N THR A 90 25.06 -3.26 -42.06
CA THR A 90 24.04 -3.55 -43.09
C THR A 90 22.68 -3.94 -42.48
N LYS A 91 22.66 -4.35 -41.23
CA LYS A 91 21.46 -4.80 -40.53
C LYS A 91 20.80 -3.72 -39.71
N ALA A 92 21.57 -2.89 -39.02
CA ALA A 92 21.10 -1.81 -38.18
C ALA A 92 21.97 -0.57 -38.28
N LYS A 93 21.40 0.61 -37.97
CA LYS A 93 22.10 1.84 -37.70
C LYS A 93 21.71 2.44 -36.36
N VAL A 94 22.60 3.25 -35.81
CA VAL A 94 22.33 4.02 -34.59
C VAL A 94 22.42 5.50 -34.89
N GLU A 95 21.33 6.23 -34.60
CA GLU A 95 21.27 7.68 -34.74
C GLU A 95 20.85 8.31 -33.41
N ASN A 96 21.71 9.12 -32.81
CA ASN A 96 21.49 9.81 -31.54
C ASN A 96 21.07 8.84 -30.41
N GLY A 97 21.67 7.64 -30.34
CA GLY A 97 21.33 6.62 -29.35
C GLY A 97 20.03 5.84 -29.65
N VAL A 98 19.45 6.02 -30.84
CA VAL A 98 18.28 5.25 -31.30
C VAL A 98 18.73 4.22 -32.33
N VAL A 99 18.42 2.96 -32.09
CA VAL A 99 18.71 1.85 -32.99
C VAL A 99 17.55 1.67 -33.97
N LEU A 100 17.87 1.63 -35.26
CA LEU A 100 16.92 1.53 -36.37
C LEU A 100 17.22 0.31 -37.22
N PRO A 101 16.21 -0.45 -37.73
CA PRO A 101 16.42 -1.60 -38.56
C PRO A 101 16.79 -1.20 -39.99
N LEU A 102 17.61 -2.00 -40.67
CA LEU A 102 17.93 -1.88 -42.09
C LEU A 102 17.65 -3.17 -42.86
N ALA A 103 17.98 -4.34 -42.26
CA ALA A 103 17.74 -5.65 -42.84
C ALA A 103 17.54 -6.72 -41.75
N ASP A 104 16.85 -7.80 -42.09
CA ASP A 104 16.61 -8.92 -41.15
C ASP A 104 17.90 -9.61 -40.70
N GLY A 105 17.90 -10.12 -39.49
CA GLY A 105 18.97 -10.91 -38.88
C GLY A 105 19.37 -10.43 -37.50
N ALA A 106 20.48 -10.96 -37.01
CA ALA A 106 21.03 -10.57 -35.71
C ALA A 106 22.33 -9.78 -35.88
N THR A 107 22.54 -8.80 -35.02
CA THR A 107 23.77 -8.03 -34.91
C THR A 107 23.99 -7.62 -33.43
N THR A 108 25.01 -6.83 -33.16
CA THR A 108 25.29 -6.31 -31.82
C THR A 108 25.63 -4.84 -31.92
N VAL A 109 25.13 -4.06 -30.97
CA VAL A 109 25.54 -2.66 -30.76
C VAL A 109 26.52 -2.61 -29.61
N LYS A 110 27.78 -2.28 -29.88
CA LYS A 110 28.78 -2.00 -28.86
C LYS A 110 28.64 -0.54 -28.44
N VAL A 111 28.35 -0.34 -27.15
CA VAL A 111 28.25 0.97 -26.50
C VAL A 111 29.51 1.16 -25.66
N SER A 112 30.24 2.24 -25.87
CA SER A 112 31.48 2.52 -25.12
C SER A 112 31.49 3.96 -24.60
N TYR A 113 31.95 4.09 -23.35
CA TYR A 113 32.16 5.36 -22.66
C TYR A 113 33.43 5.26 -21.81
N LYS A 114 34.45 6.10 -22.08
CA LYS A 114 35.77 5.99 -21.47
C LYS A 114 36.32 4.56 -21.63
N ASP A 115 36.73 3.94 -20.53
CA ASP A 115 37.30 2.58 -20.51
C ASP A 115 36.22 1.47 -20.35
N GLN A 116 34.95 1.85 -20.34
CA GLN A 116 33.81 0.92 -20.18
C GLN A 116 33.18 0.61 -21.52
N ALA A 117 32.75 -0.63 -21.71
CA ALA A 117 32.01 -1.04 -22.89
C ALA A 117 30.93 -2.09 -22.50
N PHE A 118 29.82 -2.04 -23.21
CA PHE A 118 28.71 -2.99 -23.08
C PHE A 118 28.24 -3.39 -24.49
N GLU A 119 27.90 -4.66 -24.67
CA GLU A 119 27.40 -5.18 -25.96
C GLU A 119 25.91 -5.50 -25.82
N VAL A 120 25.10 -4.84 -26.64
CA VAL A 120 23.64 -4.99 -26.70
C VAL A 120 23.31 -5.86 -27.90
N PRO A 121 22.79 -7.10 -27.71
CA PRO A 121 22.32 -7.91 -28.81
C PRO A 121 21.10 -7.28 -29.47
N VAL A 122 21.05 -7.32 -30.80
CA VAL A 122 19.97 -6.78 -31.63
C VAL A 122 19.46 -7.88 -32.55
N LYS A 123 18.16 -8.16 -32.47
CA LYS A 123 17.43 -9.05 -33.37
C LYS A 123 16.49 -8.23 -34.24
N ILE A 124 16.48 -8.46 -35.52
CA ILE A 124 15.66 -7.72 -36.49
C ILE A 124 14.87 -8.70 -37.36
N GLU A 125 13.58 -8.48 -37.44
CA GLU A 125 12.65 -9.24 -38.24
C GLU A 125 11.79 -8.30 -39.08
N GLN A 126 11.49 -8.67 -40.30
CA GLN A 126 10.58 -7.90 -41.19
C GLN A 126 11.00 -6.44 -41.39
N ALA A 127 12.29 -6.14 -41.44
CA ALA A 127 12.85 -4.77 -41.56
C ALA A 127 12.34 -4.01 -42.78
N GLN A 128 11.87 -4.69 -43.82
CA GLN A 128 11.33 -4.09 -45.05
C GLN A 128 9.78 -4.00 -45.05
N VAL A 129 9.13 -4.54 -44.00
CA VAL A 129 7.67 -4.52 -43.90
C VAL A 129 7.22 -3.19 -43.31
N ASP A 130 6.47 -2.44 -44.06
CA ASP A 130 5.80 -1.23 -43.59
C ASP A 130 4.48 -1.61 -42.91
N GLN A 131 4.52 -1.86 -41.59
CA GLN A 131 3.36 -2.28 -40.82
C GLN A 131 2.26 -1.19 -40.86
N ALA A 132 1.00 -1.62 -41.02
CA ALA A 132 -0.16 -0.72 -40.93
C ALA A 132 -0.23 -0.06 -39.53
N VAL A 133 -0.72 1.18 -39.50
CA VAL A 133 -0.98 1.86 -38.22
C VAL A 133 -2.20 1.23 -37.54
N SER A 134 -2.02 0.75 -36.33
CA SER A 134 -3.07 0.18 -35.51
C SER A 134 -3.85 1.27 -34.78
N PHE A 135 -5.17 1.17 -34.78
CA PHE A 135 -5.99 2.07 -33.97
C PHE A 135 -5.72 1.91 -32.49
N ARG A 136 -5.67 0.66 -31.99
CA ARG A 136 -5.45 0.39 -30.56
C ARG A 136 -4.03 0.66 -30.08
N LEU A 137 -3.02 0.36 -30.92
CA LEU A 137 -1.62 0.38 -30.49
C LEU A 137 -0.87 1.67 -30.83
N ASP A 138 -1.39 2.45 -31.77
CA ASP A 138 -0.75 3.69 -32.23
C ASP A 138 -1.67 4.90 -32.07
N VAL A 139 -2.93 4.85 -32.53
CA VAL A 139 -3.85 6.01 -32.53
C VAL A 139 -4.42 6.27 -31.14
N MET A 140 -4.96 5.25 -30.45
CA MET A 140 -5.49 5.40 -29.09
C MET A 140 -4.44 5.90 -28.09
N PRO A 141 -3.19 5.39 -28.09
CA PRO A 141 -2.14 5.96 -27.26
C PRO A 141 -1.85 7.44 -27.50
N ILE A 142 -1.97 7.92 -28.77
CA ILE A 142 -1.85 9.36 -29.06
C ILE A 142 -2.95 10.16 -28.36
N PHE A 143 -4.20 9.71 -28.43
CA PHE A 143 -5.32 10.37 -27.76
C PHE A 143 -5.17 10.34 -26.23
N MET A 144 -4.64 9.23 -25.67
CA MET A 144 -4.39 9.11 -24.23
C MET A 144 -3.25 10.02 -23.78
N LYS A 145 -2.12 10.03 -24.52
CA LYS A 145 -0.96 10.89 -24.25
C LYS A 145 -1.31 12.36 -24.32
N ALA A 146 -2.12 12.74 -25.30
CA ALA A 146 -2.59 14.11 -25.48
C ALA A 146 -3.75 14.45 -24.52
N GLU A 147 -4.13 13.55 -23.61
CA GLU A 147 -5.22 13.71 -22.63
C GLU A 147 -6.57 14.13 -23.26
N CYS A 148 -6.84 13.76 -24.53
CA CYS A 148 -8.08 14.09 -25.22
C CYS A 148 -9.32 13.61 -24.44
N ASN A 149 -9.24 12.49 -23.78
CA ASN A 149 -10.29 11.94 -22.93
C ASN A 149 -10.57 12.78 -21.67
N ARG A 150 -9.69 13.72 -21.26
CA ARG A 150 -9.93 14.64 -20.14
C ARG A 150 -11.15 15.54 -20.41
N CYS A 151 -11.29 16.05 -21.64
CA CYS A 151 -12.43 16.85 -22.05
C CYS A 151 -13.53 16.00 -22.72
N HIS A 152 -13.14 14.99 -23.50
CA HIS A 152 -14.06 14.18 -24.30
C HIS A 152 -14.52 12.89 -23.59
N GLY A 153 -14.06 12.61 -22.36
CA GLY A 153 -14.41 11.39 -21.59
C GLY A 153 -15.71 11.47 -20.81
N ALA A 154 -16.35 12.64 -20.71
CA ALA A 154 -17.64 12.78 -20.07
C ALA A 154 -18.74 12.02 -20.81
N ALA A 155 -19.88 11.71 -20.16
CA ALA A 155 -20.95 10.89 -20.71
C ALA A 155 -21.48 11.37 -22.08
N ARG A 156 -21.50 12.69 -22.32
CA ARG A 156 -21.87 13.30 -23.61
C ARG A 156 -20.65 13.76 -24.42
N GLY A 157 -19.45 13.69 -23.87
CA GLY A 157 -18.26 14.30 -24.45
C GLY A 157 -18.34 15.84 -24.48
N GLN A 158 -17.29 16.48 -25.02
CA GLN A 158 -17.29 17.92 -25.29
C GLN A 158 -17.73 18.14 -26.72
N ASP A 159 -18.71 19.03 -26.96
CA ASP A 159 -19.30 19.36 -28.28
C ASP A 159 -19.78 18.11 -29.03
N GLY A 160 -20.32 17.11 -28.34
CA GLY A 160 -20.81 15.87 -28.90
C GLY A 160 -19.72 14.90 -29.36
N PHE A 161 -18.45 15.18 -29.13
CA PHE A 161 -17.37 14.22 -29.35
C PHE A 161 -17.06 13.50 -28.03
N ARG A 162 -17.27 12.20 -27.97
CA ARG A 162 -16.99 11.36 -26.84
C ARG A 162 -15.86 10.38 -27.14
N LEU A 163 -14.94 10.22 -26.20
CA LEU A 163 -13.95 9.15 -26.14
C LEU A 163 -14.16 8.36 -24.85
N SER A 164 -13.81 7.07 -24.86
CA SER A 164 -13.85 6.28 -23.64
C SER A 164 -12.76 6.75 -22.65
N LEU A 165 -13.11 6.83 -21.38
CA LEU A 165 -12.13 7.14 -20.34
C LEU A 165 -11.09 6.02 -20.26
N TRP A 166 -9.84 6.37 -20.50
CA TRP A 166 -8.70 5.46 -20.43
C TRP A 166 -8.80 4.23 -21.36
N GLY A 167 -9.48 4.41 -22.48
CA GLY A 167 -9.51 3.41 -23.55
C GLY A 167 -10.25 2.11 -23.21
N PHE A 168 -11.31 2.16 -22.37
CA PHE A 168 -12.07 0.97 -22.01
C PHE A 168 -12.94 0.42 -23.14
N ASP A 169 -13.24 1.24 -24.16
CA ASP A 169 -14.12 0.90 -25.29
C ASP A 169 -13.46 1.31 -26.62
N PRO A 170 -12.37 0.65 -27.05
CA PRO A 170 -11.64 1.04 -28.26
C PRO A 170 -12.47 0.89 -29.53
N GLU A 171 -13.37 -0.09 -29.60
CA GLU A 171 -14.27 -0.29 -30.73
C GLU A 171 -15.27 0.89 -30.85
N GLY A 172 -15.87 1.27 -29.74
CA GLY A 172 -16.74 2.43 -29.68
C GLY A 172 -15.99 3.74 -29.99
N ASP A 173 -14.74 3.88 -29.58
CA ASP A 173 -13.92 5.05 -29.90
C ASP A 173 -13.57 5.12 -31.37
N HIS A 174 -13.22 3.99 -32.00
CA HIS A 174 -13.03 3.95 -33.44
C HIS A 174 -14.29 4.39 -34.19
N TYR A 175 -15.47 3.85 -33.83
CA TYR A 175 -16.74 4.24 -34.40
C TYR A 175 -17.04 5.74 -34.24
N ARG A 176 -16.81 6.26 -33.02
CA ARG A 176 -17.06 7.69 -32.73
C ARG A 176 -16.12 8.60 -33.51
N VAL A 177 -14.87 8.23 -33.70
CA VAL A 177 -13.91 9.02 -34.47
C VAL A 177 -14.26 8.99 -35.98
N THR A 178 -14.59 7.81 -36.51
CA THR A 178 -14.64 7.59 -37.99
C THR A 178 -16.04 7.66 -38.59
N ARG A 179 -17.10 7.31 -37.83
CA ARG A 179 -18.45 7.12 -38.36
C ARG A 179 -19.52 8.04 -37.78
N GLU A 180 -19.39 8.35 -36.51
CA GLU A 180 -20.39 9.17 -35.81
C GLU A 180 -20.51 10.55 -36.45
N LEU A 181 -21.74 11.11 -36.55
CA LEU A 181 -22.03 12.38 -37.21
C LEU A 181 -21.55 12.44 -38.68
N ALA A 182 -21.79 11.33 -39.44
CA ALA A 182 -21.41 11.19 -40.85
C ALA A 182 -19.91 11.44 -41.10
N GLY A 183 -19.05 11.02 -40.16
CA GLY A 183 -17.60 11.12 -40.29
C GLY A 183 -17.06 12.57 -40.17
N ARG A 184 -17.80 13.47 -39.58
CA ARG A 184 -17.43 14.91 -39.46
C ARG A 184 -16.01 15.14 -38.89
N ARG A 185 -15.45 14.19 -38.12
CA ARG A 185 -14.18 14.37 -37.40
C ARG A 185 -12.96 14.05 -38.24
N ILE A 186 -13.16 13.35 -39.38
CA ILE A 186 -12.08 12.94 -40.27
C ILE A 186 -12.36 13.42 -41.68
N ASN A 187 -11.30 13.68 -42.44
CA ASN A 187 -11.32 13.97 -43.89
C ASN A 187 -10.34 12.99 -44.55
N LEU A 188 -10.89 11.97 -45.21
CA LEU A 188 -10.06 10.96 -45.89
C LEU A 188 -9.51 11.44 -47.24
N ALA A 189 -10.09 12.52 -47.80
CA ALA A 189 -9.60 13.10 -49.04
C ALA A 189 -8.38 14.02 -48.80
N ILE A 190 -8.38 14.75 -47.70
CA ILE A 190 -7.28 15.60 -47.26
C ILE A 190 -7.05 15.32 -45.77
N PRO A 191 -6.31 14.29 -45.44
CA PRO A 191 -6.12 13.83 -44.03
C PRO A 191 -5.68 14.91 -43.04
N GLU A 192 -4.80 15.83 -43.44
CA GLU A 192 -4.29 16.92 -42.61
C GLU A 192 -5.37 17.93 -42.23
N GLU A 193 -6.47 18.03 -43.01
CA GLU A 193 -7.61 18.87 -42.70
C GLU A 193 -8.64 18.21 -41.79
N SER A 194 -8.42 16.95 -41.39
CA SER A 194 -9.27 16.28 -40.44
C SER A 194 -9.38 17.07 -39.14
N MET A 195 -10.61 17.19 -38.62
CA MET A 195 -10.87 17.96 -37.39
C MET A 195 -10.09 17.42 -36.19
N VAL A 196 -9.87 16.11 -36.11
CA VAL A 196 -9.03 15.49 -35.05
C VAL A 196 -7.58 15.96 -35.11
N ILE A 197 -7.08 16.39 -36.28
CA ILE A 197 -5.74 16.94 -36.47
C ILE A 197 -5.74 18.45 -36.28
N THR A 198 -6.62 19.17 -37.01
CA THR A 198 -6.61 20.63 -37.02
C THR A 198 -6.89 21.23 -35.65
N LYS A 199 -7.77 20.62 -34.83
CA LYS A 199 -8.00 21.04 -33.45
C LYS A 199 -6.83 20.72 -32.56
N ALA A 200 -6.27 19.52 -32.65
CA ALA A 200 -5.16 19.09 -31.79
C ALA A 200 -3.85 19.83 -32.08
N THR A 201 -3.62 20.25 -33.33
CA THR A 201 -2.44 21.06 -33.73
C THR A 201 -2.63 22.56 -33.55
N GLY A 202 -3.84 23.01 -33.18
CA GLY A 202 -4.16 24.42 -33.02
C GLY A 202 -4.42 25.16 -34.33
N ALA A 203 -4.53 24.45 -35.48
CA ALA A 203 -4.91 25.03 -36.76
C ALA A 203 -6.39 25.46 -36.81
N ALA A 204 -7.23 24.89 -35.95
CA ALA A 204 -8.61 25.31 -35.70
C ALA A 204 -8.80 25.59 -34.18
N PRO A 205 -9.73 26.54 -33.83
CA PRO A 205 -10.00 26.84 -32.40
C PRO A 205 -10.38 25.58 -31.61
N HIS A 206 -9.73 25.41 -30.48
CA HIS A 206 -9.90 24.25 -29.60
C HIS A 206 -9.80 24.65 -28.12
N THR A 207 -10.85 24.40 -27.34
CA THR A 207 -10.88 24.73 -25.91
C THR A 207 -9.79 23.98 -25.12
N GLY A 208 -9.42 22.77 -25.58
CA GLY A 208 -8.30 21.99 -25.00
C GLY A 208 -6.91 22.54 -25.37
N GLY A 209 -6.81 23.60 -26.16
CA GLY A 209 -5.56 24.18 -26.63
C GLY A 209 -4.86 23.35 -27.70
N LYS A 210 -3.61 23.72 -27.99
CA LYS A 210 -2.71 22.97 -28.87
C LYS A 210 -2.08 21.83 -28.07
N LEU A 211 -2.21 20.60 -28.56
CA LEU A 211 -1.76 19.37 -27.87
C LEU A 211 -0.42 18.85 -28.41
N PHE A 212 -0.17 19.02 -29.71
CA PHE A 212 1.08 18.61 -30.35
C PHE A 212 1.36 19.43 -31.65
N GLU A 213 2.60 19.38 -32.11
CA GLU A 213 3.06 20.12 -33.27
C GLU A 213 2.59 19.47 -34.57
N LYS A 214 2.35 20.30 -35.60
CA LYS A 214 1.90 19.86 -36.94
C LYS A 214 2.85 18.84 -37.55
N ASP A 215 4.16 19.02 -37.37
CA ASP A 215 5.19 18.17 -37.95
C ASP A 215 5.68 17.06 -37.00
N SER A 216 5.00 16.88 -35.87
CA SER A 216 5.38 15.86 -34.89
C SER A 216 5.20 14.42 -35.40
N ALA A 217 5.89 13.47 -34.80
CA ALA A 217 5.71 12.05 -35.07
C ALA A 217 4.26 11.60 -34.80
N LEU A 218 3.60 12.19 -33.79
CA LEU A 218 2.21 11.88 -33.45
C LEU A 218 1.26 12.30 -34.58
N THR A 219 1.43 13.52 -35.11
CA THR A 219 0.63 13.99 -36.24
C THR A 219 0.85 13.13 -37.49
N LYS A 220 2.10 12.80 -37.81
CA LYS A 220 2.44 11.93 -38.94
C LYS A 220 1.80 10.54 -38.85
N THR A 221 1.75 9.98 -37.63
CA THR A 221 1.07 8.70 -37.41
C THR A 221 -0.44 8.78 -37.63
N LEU A 222 -1.10 9.86 -37.15
CA LEU A 222 -2.52 10.09 -37.38
C LEU A 222 -2.84 10.31 -38.88
N VAL A 223 -2.05 11.13 -39.57
CA VAL A 223 -2.19 11.36 -41.01
C VAL A 223 -2.10 10.06 -41.79
N ARG A 224 -1.07 9.27 -41.52
CA ARG A 224 -0.88 7.95 -42.17
C ARG A 224 -2.04 6.98 -41.92
N TRP A 225 -2.59 6.94 -40.67
CA TRP A 225 -3.78 6.15 -40.40
C TRP A 225 -4.99 6.59 -41.23
N LEU A 226 -5.17 7.89 -41.36
CA LEU A 226 -6.25 8.47 -42.19
C LEU A 226 -6.04 8.21 -43.71
N GLU A 227 -4.81 8.33 -44.22
CA GLU A 227 -4.43 7.97 -45.60
C GLU A 227 -4.74 6.52 -45.92
N ALA A 228 -4.58 5.61 -44.93
CA ALA A 228 -4.96 4.21 -45.04
C ALA A 228 -6.47 3.95 -44.97
N GLY A 229 -7.31 5.00 -44.90
CA GLY A 229 -8.77 4.91 -44.78
C GLY A 229 -9.28 4.77 -43.35
N ALA A 230 -8.50 5.10 -42.37
CA ALA A 230 -8.82 5.03 -40.94
C ALA A 230 -9.31 3.60 -40.50
N PRO A 231 -8.57 2.54 -40.81
CA PRO A 231 -9.00 1.18 -40.53
C PRO A 231 -9.12 0.93 -39.04
N ASN A 232 -10.04 0.01 -38.66
CA ASN A 232 -10.03 -0.61 -37.34
C ASN A 232 -9.04 -1.79 -37.33
N ASP A 233 -8.65 -2.23 -36.17
CA ASP A 233 -7.76 -3.38 -36.02
C ASP A 233 -8.50 -4.69 -36.29
N ALA A 234 -7.77 -5.69 -36.79
CA ALA A 234 -8.22 -7.06 -36.82
C ALA A 234 -8.42 -7.64 -35.39
N ALA A 235 -9.26 -8.65 -35.27
CA ALA A 235 -9.57 -9.23 -33.96
C ALA A 235 -8.36 -9.87 -33.26
N ASP A 236 -7.34 -10.27 -34.03
CA ASP A 236 -6.11 -10.94 -33.61
C ASP A 236 -4.92 -9.98 -33.46
N VAL A 237 -5.16 -8.67 -33.50
CA VAL A 237 -4.06 -7.71 -33.25
C VAL A 237 -3.39 -7.98 -31.89
N ALA A 238 -2.07 -8.00 -31.89
CA ALA A 238 -1.30 -8.22 -30.68
C ALA A 238 -1.63 -7.17 -29.63
N VAL A 239 -1.84 -7.60 -28.37
CA VAL A 239 -2.17 -6.70 -27.26
C VAL A 239 -1.00 -6.59 -26.31
N PRO A 240 -0.77 -5.43 -25.66
CA PRO A 240 0.24 -5.29 -24.63
C PRO A 240 -0.02 -6.29 -23.47
N THR A 241 1.03 -7.00 -23.04
CA THR A 241 0.97 -7.96 -21.91
C THR A 241 1.76 -7.46 -20.71
N SER A 242 2.76 -6.62 -20.93
CA SER A 242 3.53 -5.98 -19.86
C SER A 242 4.16 -4.68 -20.34
N LEU A 243 4.52 -3.84 -19.38
CA LEU A 243 5.24 -2.58 -19.59
C LEU A 243 6.44 -2.53 -18.66
N GLU A 244 7.55 -2.01 -19.14
CA GLU A 244 8.78 -1.84 -18.38
C GLU A 244 9.32 -0.41 -18.53
N ILE A 245 9.72 0.21 -17.41
CA ILE A 245 10.40 1.50 -17.39
C ILE A 245 11.85 1.29 -16.94
N LEU A 246 12.81 1.88 -17.64
CA LEU A 246 14.22 1.66 -17.41
C LEU A 246 15.00 3.00 -17.37
N PRO A 247 15.92 3.16 -16.41
CA PRO A 247 16.24 2.32 -15.26
C PRO A 247 15.11 2.26 -14.21
N LYS A 248 15.09 1.25 -13.34
CA LYS A 248 14.06 1.10 -12.29
C LYS A 248 14.27 2.01 -11.07
N LYS A 249 15.48 2.52 -10.88
CA LYS A 249 15.86 3.39 -9.77
C LYS A 249 16.93 4.37 -10.22
N LEU A 250 16.82 5.60 -9.77
CA LEU A 250 17.77 6.66 -10.04
C LEU A 250 18.13 7.43 -8.76
N VAL A 251 19.42 7.74 -8.61
CA VAL A 251 19.95 8.69 -7.62
C VAL A 251 20.60 9.82 -8.39
N LEU A 252 20.02 11.02 -8.30
CA LEU A 252 20.42 12.18 -9.08
C LEU A 252 20.79 13.35 -8.16
N GLU A 253 21.56 14.29 -8.66
CA GLU A 253 21.90 15.53 -7.94
C GLU A 253 20.92 16.67 -8.24
N SER A 254 20.71 17.55 -7.28
CA SER A 254 19.90 18.77 -7.39
C SER A 254 20.77 20.02 -7.53
N PRO A 255 20.25 21.10 -8.13
CA PRO A 255 19.16 21.15 -9.09
C PRO A 255 19.65 21.00 -10.54
N GLY A 256 18.73 20.66 -11.43
CA GLY A 256 18.92 20.80 -12.88
C GLY A 256 19.67 19.66 -13.57
N GLN A 257 19.97 18.56 -12.87
CA GLN A 257 20.50 17.37 -13.55
C GLN A 257 19.41 16.74 -14.43
N GLN A 258 19.80 16.38 -15.65
CA GLN A 258 18.93 15.72 -16.60
C GLN A 258 19.25 14.23 -16.71
N PHE A 259 18.18 13.42 -16.82
CA PHE A 259 18.31 11.99 -17.06
C PHE A 259 17.19 11.51 -17.98
N LYS A 260 17.48 10.71 -18.98
CA LYS A 260 16.48 10.13 -19.89
C LYS A 260 16.13 8.72 -19.44
N ILE A 261 14.84 8.38 -19.51
CA ILE A 261 14.35 7.02 -19.29
C ILE A 261 13.75 6.47 -20.59
N THR A 262 13.63 5.15 -20.68
CA THR A 262 12.96 4.47 -21.80
C THR A 262 11.84 3.57 -21.27
N VAL A 263 10.79 3.41 -22.08
CA VAL A 263 9.61 2.59 -21.75
C VAL A 263 9.42 1.56 -22.85
N ARG A 264 9.43 0.27 -22.46
CA ARG A 264 9.27 -0.86 -23.40
C ARG A 264 7.99 -1.62 -23.08
N ALA A 265 7.16 -1.84 -24.08
CA ALA A 265 5.96 -2.68 -24.01
C ALA A 265 6.24 -4.04 -24.64
N ARG A 266 5.78 -5.13 -24.00
CA ARG A 266 5.77 -6.49 -24.55
C ARG A 266 4.35 -6.83 -24.98
N TYR A 267 4.21 -7.62 -26.04
CA TYR A 267 2.94 -7.94 -26.65
C TYR A 267 2.65 -9.45 -26.62
N SER A 268 1.37 -9.81 -26.83
CA SER A 268 0.88 -11.19 -26.80
C SER A 268 1.48 -12.10 -27.89
N ASP A 269 2.04 -11.54 -28.95
CA ASP A 269 2.74 -12.26 -30.02
C ASP A 269 4.24 -12.46 -29.73
N GLY A 270 4.69 -12.09 -28.51
CA GLY A 270 6.09 -12.18 -28.08
C GLY A 270 7.00 -11.05 -28.56
N SER A 271 6.47 -10.09 -29.36
CA SER A 271 7.21 -8.89 -29.74
C SER A 271 7.32 -7.88 -28.60
N ASP A 272 8.24 -6.95 -28.74
CA ASP A 272 8.34 -5.77 -27.86
C ASP A 272 8.53 -4.49 -28.70
N ARG A 273 8.24 -3.32 -28.12
CA ARG A 273 8.42 -2.00 -28.75
C ARG A 273 8.84 -0.95 -27.73
N ASP A 274 9.68 -0.01 -28.14
CA ASP A 274 9.88 1.26 -27.43
C ASP A 274 8.64 2.14 -27.58
N VAL A 275 7.92 2.31 -26.49
CA VAL A 275 6.69 3.14 -26.44
C VAL A 275 6.91 4.45 -25.68
N THR A 276 8.16 4.85 -25.42
CA THR A 276 8.51 6.07 -24.69
C THR A 276 7.81 7.29 -25.24
N LYS A 277 7.76 7.45 -26.57
CA LYS A 277 7.12 8.57 -27.24
C LYS A 277 5.58 8.52 -27.22
N LEU A 278 4.99 7.35 -26.91
CA LEU A 278 3.54 7.14 -26.82
C LEU A 278 3.04 7.08 -25.38
N ALA A 279 3.93 6.93 -24.41
CA ALA A 279 3.57 6.87 -23.00
C ALA A 279 3.18 8.24 -22.43
N LEU A 280 2.16 8.26 -21.59
CA LEU A 280 1.83 9.40 -20.73
C LEU A 280 2.69 9.33 -19.47
N PHE A 281 3.43 10.41 -19.19
CA PHE A 281 4.29 10.50 -18.02
C PHE A 281 3.67 11.34 -16.91
N LEU A 282 3.88 10.89 -15.67
CA LEU A 282 3.45 11.55 -14.44
C LEU A 282 4.56 11.47 -13.40
N THR A 283 4.58 12.38 -12.45
CA THR A 283 5.47 12.35 -11.29
C THR A 283 4.68 12.54 -10.00
N SER A 284 5.08 11.85 -8.93
CA SER A 284 4.47 12.00 -7.62
C SER A 284 4.94 13.26 -6.88
N ASN A 285 6.06 13.88 -7.33
CA ASN A 285 6.64 15.06 -6.69
C ASN A 285 7.40 15.91 -7.71
N GLU A 286 6.71 16.89 -8.29
CA GLU A 286 7.29 17.82 -9.27
C GLU A 286 8.37 18.73 -8.67
N SER A 287 8.33 18.96 -7.36
CA SER A 287 9.36 19.77 -6.70
C SER A 287 10.72 19.08 -6.70
N SER A 288 10.75 17.75 -6.63
CA SER A 288 11.99 16.97 -6.65
C SER A 288 12.38 16.51 -8.06
N ALA A 289 11.43 16.06 -8.87
CA ALA A 289 11.71 15.64 -10.23
C ALA A 289 10.53 15.93 -11.16
N LYS A 290 10.79 16.69 -12.23
CA LYS A 290 9.86 16.92 -13.35
C LYS A 290 10.15 15.92 -14.44
N ILE A 291 9.12 15.54 -15.19
CA ILE A 291 9.23 14.63 -16.33
C ILE A 291 8.67 15.27 -17.59
N GLY A 292 9.44 15.24 -18.67
CA GLY A 292 9.01 15.67 -20.01
C GLY A 292 8.27 14.59 -20.78
N GLY A 293 7.60 14.98 -21.86
CA GLY A 293 6.75 14.09 -22.66
C GLY A 293 7.51 12.98 -23.39
N GLU A 294 8.83 13.04 -23.51
CA GLU A 294 9.67 12.03 -24.16
C GLU A 294 10.59 11.28 -23.16
N GLY A 295 10.26 11.35 -21.85
CA GLY A 295 10.99 10.62 -20.82
C GLY A 295 12.22 11.35 -20.27
N GLU A 296 12.30 12.70 -20.41
CA GLU A 296 13.37 13.51 -19.80
C GLU A 296 13.02 13.91 -18.37
N ILE A 297 13.75 13.40 -17.41
CA ILE A 297 13.69 13.80 -16.01
C ILE A 297 14.61 15.00 -15.80
N THR A 298 14.09 16.03 -15.12
CA THR A 298 14.90 17.18 -14.66
C THR A 298 14.74 17.31 -13.15
N THR A 299 15.85 17.30 -12.41
CA THR A 299 15.85 17.39 -10.95
C THR A 299 15.58 18.82 -10.47
N GLY A 300 14.80 18.90 -9.39
CA GLY A 300 14.51 20.14 -8.68
C GLY A 300 15.14 20.16 -7.29
N GLN A 301 14.32 20.17 -6.22
CA GLN A 301 14.77 20.19 -4.83
C GLN A 301 15.15 18.79 -4.35
N ARG A 302 15.96 18.73 -3.27
CA ARG A 302 16.22 17.49 -2.52
C ARG A 302 14.90 16.80 -2.16
N GLY A 303 14.87 15.50 -2.36
CA GLY A 303 13.69 14.70 -2.01
C GLY A 303 13.61 13.41 -2.82
N GLU A 304 12.41 12.92 -2.93
CA GLU A 304 12.10 11.68 -3.62
C GLU A 304 10.88 11.88 -4.50
N ALA A 305 10.94 11.36 -5.71
CA ALA A 305 9.82 11.30 -6.64
C ALA A 305 9.69 9.88 -7.21
N PHE A 306 8.47 9.51 -7.55
CA PHE A 306 8.19 8.32 -8.33
C PHE A 306 7.68 8.78 -9.71
N VAL A 307 8.49 8.55 -10.72
CA VAL A 307 8.16 8.90 -12.11
C VAL A 307 7.48 7.71 -12.75
N MET A 308 6.29 7.94 -13.30
CA MET A 308 5.43 6.92 -13.86
C MET A 308 5.28 7.09 -15.37
N ALA A 309 5.15 5.98 -16.06
CA ALA A 309 4.78 5.90 -17.47
C ALA A 309 3.53 5.05 -17.62
N ARG A 310 2.53 5.56 -18.34
CA ARG A 310 1.32 4.83 -18.70
C ARG A 310 1.26 4.62 -20.21
N PHE A 311 1.00 3.37 -20.58
CA PHE A 311 0.73 3.00 -21.97
C PHE A 311 -0.37 1.92 -22.00
N ALA A 312 -1.39 2.12 -22.80
CA ALA A 312 -2.61 1.30 -22.81
C ALA A 312 -3.22 1.18 -21.40
N THR A 313 -3.40 -0.05 -20.90
CA THR A 313 -3.94 -0.32 -19.56
C THR A 313 -2.84 -0.47 -18.51
N PHE A 314 -1.57 -0.39 -18.89
CA PHE A 314 -0.44 -0.59 -17.98
C PHE A 314 0.11 0.75 -17.48
N THR A 315 0.49 0.75 -16.22
CA THR A 315 1.29 1.81 -15.59
C THR A 315 2.49 1.19 -14.91
N VAL A 316 3.65 1.78 -15.06
CA VAL A 316 4.90 1.38 -14.39
C VAL A 316 5.61 2.61 -13.88
N GLY A 317 6.56 2.44 -12.97
CA GLY A 317 7.28 3.60 -12.45
C GLY A 317 8.71 3.30 -12.07
N THR A 318 9.49 4.37 -11.95
CA THR A 318 10.87 4.37 -11.49
C THR A 318 11.02 5.31 -10.30
N GLN A 319 11.76 4.88 -9.29
CA GLN A 319 12.10 5.71 -8.14
C GLN A 319 13.23 6.68 -8.51
N VAL A 320 13.02 7.96 -8.20
CA VAL A 320 14.02 9.02 -8.41
C VAL A 320 14.32 9.66 -7.06
N ILE A 321 15.54 9.44 -6.57
CA ILE A 321 16.08 10.06 -5.37
C ILE A 321 16.91 11.26 -5.82
N VAL A 322 16.64 12.43 -5.24
CA VAL A 322 17.36 13.66 -5.54
C VAL A 322 18.13 14.13 -4.30
N ILE A 323 19.44 14.13 -4.39
CA ILE A 323 20.34 14.55 -3.31
C ILE A 323 20.97 15.91 -3.62
N PRO A 324 21.39 16.72 -2.64
CA PRO A 324 22.11 17.96 -2.90
C PRO A 324 23.43 17.72 -3.64
N LYS A 325 23.74 18.57 -4.60
CA LYS A 325 24.98 18.49 -5.36
C LYS A 325 26.19 18.63 -4.45
N GLY A 326 27.15 17.71 -4.61
CA GLY A 326 28.40 17.71 -3.86
C GLY A 326 28.25 17.40 -2.38
N LEU A 327 27.12 16.86 -1.94
CA LEU A 327 26.90 16.49 -0.55
C LEU A 327 27.93 15.45 -0.09
N GLN A 328 28.76 15.82 0.90
CA GLN A 328 29.60 14.87 1.62
C GLN A 328 28.74 14.19 2.69
N PHE A 329 28.69 12.88 2.69
CA PHE A 329 27.88 12.11 3.61
C PHE A 329 28.63 10.83 4.01
N GLU A 330 28.84 10.67 5.30
CA GLU A 330 29.35 9.44 5.88
C GLU A 330 28.26 8.79 6.71
N TRP A 331 28.02 7.50 6.46
CA TRP A 331 27.06 6.75 7.26
C TRP A 331 27.64 6.51 8.65
N PRO A 332 26.94 6.90 9.73
CA PRO A 332 27.42 6.67 11.08
C PRO A 332 27.41 5.17 11.41
N LYS A 333 28.30 4.75 12.29
CA LYS A 333 28.30 3.37 12.79
C LYS A 333 27.09 3.17 13.71
N ILE A 334 26.07 2.46 13.23
CA ILE A 334 24.80 2.22 13.92
C ILE A 334 24.61 0.72 14.09
N GLU A 335 24.17 0.31 15.29
CA GLU A 335 23.79 -1.07 15.55
C GLU A 335 22.43 -1.37 14.92
N GLN A 336 22.35 -2.43 14.14
CA GLN A 336 21.12 -2.98 13.57
C GLN A 336 20.67 -4.18 14.40
N ARG A 337 19.41 -4.21 14.80
CA ARG A 337 18.88 -5.27 15.66
C ARG A 337 18.24 -6.41 14.88
N ASN A 338 17.60 -6.10 13.76
CA ASN A 338 16.98 -7.09 12.90
C ASN A 338 16.92 -6.61 11.44
N PHE A 339 16.26 -7.38 10.58
CA PHE A 339 16.13 -7.10 9.14
C PHE A 339 15.38 -5.79 8.86
N VAL A 340 14.50 -5.34 9.76
CA VAL A 340 13.79 -4.05 9.62
C VAL A 340 14.80 -2.91 9.61
N ASP A 341 15.73 -2.90 10.56
CA ASP A 341 16.77 -1.88 10.64
C ASP A 341 17.68 -1.90 9.41
N GLN A 342 18.03 -3.09 8.93
CA GLN A 342 18.87 -3.22 7.73
C GLN A 342 18.23 -2.51 6.52
N LEU A 343 16.94 -2.75 6.28
CA LEU A 343 16.23 -2.21 5.12
C LEU A 343 15.87 -0.73 5.29
N VAL A 344 15.55 -0.29 6.50
CA VAL A 344 15.35 1.15 6.80
C VAL A 344 16.67 1.90 6.63
N ASP A 345 17.77 1.40 7.18
CA ASP A 345 19.07 2.04 7.08
C ASP A 345 19.59 2.09 5.64
N GLN A 346 19.40 1.02 4.86
CA GLN A 346 19.75 1.00 3.43
C GLN A 346 19.01 2.10 2.66
N LYS A 347 17.71 2.27 2.94
CA LYS A 347 16.92 3.37 2.34
C LYS A 347 17.45 4.73 2.76
N LEU A 348 17.71 4.94 4.05
CA LEU A 348 18.24 6.19 4.58
C LEU A 348 19.63 6.53 4.04
N GLN A 349 20.50 5.54 3.86
CA GLN A 349 21.80 5.71 3.20
C GLN A 349 21.64 6.24 1.78
N ASN A 350 20.72 5.68 1.00
CA ASN A 350 20.45 6.14 -0.37
C ASN A 350 19.96 7.60 -0.39
N LEU A 351 19.19 8.02 0.64
CA LEU A 351 18.68 9.38 0.79
C LEU A 351 19.68 10.35 1.45
N ARG A 352 20.80 9.84 1.96
CA ARG A 352 21.77 10.61 2.75
C ARG A 352 21.13 11.23 4.00
N ILE A 353 20.33 10.44 4.69
CA ILE A 353 19.63 10.80 5.93
C ILE A 353 20.19 9.96 7.07
N THR A 354 20.59 10.59 8.15
CA THR A 354 21.02 9.93 9.39
C THR A 354 19.80 9.70 10.28
N PRO A 355 19.57 8.49 10.79
CA PRO A 355 18.49 8.27 11.73
C PRO A 355 18.77 8.93 13.09
N SER A 356 17.70 9.25 13.80
CA SER A 356 17.78 9.75 15.18
C SER A 356 18.25 8.66 16.15
N GLY A 357 18.78 9.05 17.30
CA GLY A 357 19.18 8.16 18.37
C GLY A 357 18.00 7.41 19.01
N LEU A 358 18.29 6.49 19.92
CA LEU A 358 17.25 5.80 20.69
C LEU A 358 16.59 6.75 21.69
N CYS A 359 15.30 6.53 21.95
CA CYS A 359 14.61 7.18 23.06
C CYS A 359 15.04 6.60 24.42
N ASN A 360 14.82 7.38 25.50
CA ASN A 360 15.04 6.89 26.86
C ASN A 360 14.04 5.80 27.25
N ASP A 361 14.25 5.18 28.39
CA ASP A 361 13.46 4.03 28.84
C ASP A 361 12.02 4.39 29.20
N GLU A 362 11.79 5.54 29.78
CA GLU A 362 10.44 6.03 30.12
C GLU A 362 9.61 6.26 28.84
N THR A 363 10.19 6.93 27.85
CA THR A 363 9.54 7.14 26.55
C THR A 363 9.27 5.82 25.84
N PHE A 364 10.22 4.89 25.84
CA PHE A 364 10.04 3.57 25.25
C PHE A 364 8.88 2.82 25.93
N LEU A 365 8.89 2.76 27.26
CA LEU A 365 7.88 2.02 28.01
C LEU A 365 6.48 2.58 27.76
N ARG A 366 6.32 3.92 27.85
CA ARG A 366 5.05 4.61 27.56
C ARG A 366 4.58 4.30 26.13
N ARG A 367 5.45 4.44 25.14
CA ARG A 367 5.15 4.16 23.73
C ARG A 367 4.69 2.73 23.53
N ALA A 368 5.43 1.77 24.08
CA ALA A 368 5.11 0.34 23.95
C ALA A 368 3.75 0.00 24.57
N PHE A 369 3.44 0.53 25.76
CA PHE A 369 2.13 0.32 26.40
C PHE A 369 0.98 0.91 25.58
N ILE A 370 1.10 2.15 25.13
CA ILE A 370 0.05 2.81 24.32
C ILE A 370 -0.16 2.06 22.99
N ASP A 371 0.92 1.72 22.30
CA ASP A 371 0.82 1.12 20.97
C ASP A 371 0.38 -0.34 21.01
N ILE A 372 0.86 -1.13 21.98
CA ILE A 372 0.58 -2.57 22.06
C ILE A 372 -0.75 -2.83 22.79
N THR A 373 -1.05 -2.08 23.85
CA THR A 373 -2.19 -2.38 24.73
C THR A 373 -3.23 -1.26 24.83
N GLY A 374 -2.93 -0.06 24.32
CA GLY A 374 -3.81 1.10 24.48
C GLY A 374 -4.01 1.48 25.96
N THR A 375 -2.99 1.28 26.79
CA THR A 375 -2.97 1.65 28.21
C THR A 375 -1.70 2.42 28.54
N LEU A 376 -1.64 3.00 29.72
CA LEU A 376 -0.40 3.55 30.28
C LEU A 376 0.24 2.54 31.24
N PRO A 377 1.57 2.49 31.37
CA PRO A 377 2.20 1.76 32.47
C PRO A 377 1.85 2.43 33.80
N THR A 378 1.72 1.64 34.86
CA THR A 378 1.59 2.15 36.21
C THR A 378 2.90 2.77 36.69
N GLY A 379 2.84 3.65 37.70
CA GLY A 379 4.05 4.24 38.28
C GLY A 379 5.07 3.18 38.77
N ASP A 380 4.59 2.09 39.37
CA ASP A 380 5.43 1.00 39.81
C ASP A 380 6.09 0.25 38.64
N GLU A 381 5.37 0.04 37.53
CA GLU A 381 5.93 -0.57 36.31
C GLU A 381 7.02 0.33 35.72
N VAL A 382 6.82 1.65 35.72
CA VAL A 382 7.83 2.63 35.27
C VAL A 382 9.09 2.54 36.12
N LEU A 383 8.95 2.66 37.45
CA LEU A 383 10.08 2.64 38.37
C LEU A 383 10.86 1.34 38.30
N LYS A 384 10.16 0.19 38.23
CA LYS A 384 10.77 -1.12 38.07
C LYS A 384 11.54 -1.24 36.74
N PHE A 385 10.96 -0.80 35.66
CA PHE A 385 11.57 -0.90 34.33
C PHE A 385 12.81 -0.01 34.20
N VAL A 386 12.76 1.21 34.72
CA VAL A 386 13.89 2.13 34.69
C VAL A 386 15.06 1.62 35.57
N ALA A 387 14.74 1.04 36.71
CA ALA A 387 15.75 0.45 37.61
C ALA A 387 16.36 -0.87 37.10
N ASP A 388 15.70 -1.53 36.15
CA ASP A 388 16.20 -2.79 35.56
C ASP A 388 17.42 -2.52 34.67
N THR A 389 18.52 -3.22 34.94
CA THR A 389 19.79 -3.11 34.20
C THR A 389 19.94 -4.17 33.11
N ASP A 390 18.96 -5.05 32.92
CA ASP A 390 18.99 -6.10 31.90
C ASP A 390 18.96 -5.45 30.48
N PRO A 391 19.98 -5.68 29.62
CA PRO A 391 19.99 -5.17 28.27
C PRO A 391 18.82 -5.68 27.41
N ALA A 392 18.22 -6.82 27.76
CA ALA A 392 17.06 -7.39 27.07
C ALA A 392 15.71 -6.90 27.63
N LYS A 393 15.68 -5.97 28.61
CA LYS A 393 14.45 -5.55 29.29
C LYS A 393 13.37 -5.03 28.32
N ARG A 394 13.76 -4.31 27.26
CA ARG A 394 12.82 -3.80 26.24
C ARG A 394 12.15 -4.93 25.48
N ALA A 395 12.92 -5.93 25.02
CA ALA A 395 12.39 -7.08 24.31
C ALA A 395 11.47 -7.93 25.20
N LYS A 396 11.88 -8.18 26.45
CA LYS A 396 11.05 -8.90 27.44
C LYS A 396 9.73 -8.16 27.73
N THR A 397 9.77 -6.83 27.81
CA THR A 397 8.56 -6.03 28.02
C THR A 397 7.62 -6.13 26.81
N ILE A 398 8.14 -6.08 25.59
CA ILE A 398 7.32 -6.30 24.39
C ILE A 398 6.62 -7.66 24.45
N ASP A 399 7.35 -8.73 24.79
CA ASP A 399 6.77 -10.08 24.91
C ASP A 399 5.64 -10.14 25.96
N VAL A 400 5.84 -9.55 27.13
CA VAL A 400 4.82 -9.45 28.18
C VAL A 400 3.58 -8.68 27.71
N LEU A 401 3.76 -7.56 26.99
CA LEU A 401 2.65 -6.76 26.49
C LEU A 401 1.86 -7.47 25.39
N LEU A 402 2.50 -8.25 24.54
CA LEU A 402 1.86 -9.05 23.50
C LEU A 402 0.97 -10.17 24.07
N ASP A 403 1.24 -10.62 25.28
CA ASP A 403 0.43 -11.65 25.95
C ASP A 403 -0.71 -11.08 26.81
N ARG A 404 -0.81 -9.76 26.95
CA ARG A 404 -1.92 -9.12 27.65
C ARG A 404 -3.21 -9.16 26.82
N LYS A 405 -4.37 -9.28 27.51
CA LYS A 405 -5.69 -9.22 26.86
C LYS A 405 -5.92 -7.88 26.14
N GLU A 406 -5.32 -6.81 26.63
CA GLU A 406 -5.43 -5.47 26.05
C GLU A 406 -4.84 -5.39 24.64
N PHE A 407 -3.86 -6.22 24.30
CA PHE A 407 -3.40 -6.41 22.92
C PHE A 407 -4.53 -6.88 22.00
N VAL A 408 -5.28 -7.88 22.47
CA VAL A 408 -6.43 -8.40 21.72
C VAL A 408 -7.50 -7.32 21.53
N ASP A 409 -7.79 -6.53 22.57
CA ASP A 409 -8.80 -5.47 22.51
C ASP A 409 -8.44 -4.38 21.47
N ILE A 410 -7.17 -3.96 21.40
CA ILE A 410 -6.67 -2.99 20.40
C ILE A 410 -6.79 -3.56 18.99
N TRP A 411 -6.41 -4.80 18.77
CA TRP A 411 -6.49 -5.40 17.46
C TRP A 411 -7.93 -5.75 17.07
N ALA A 412 -8.78 -6.13 18.01
CA ALA A 412 -10.22 -6.29 17.77
C ALA A 412 -10.87 -4.96 17.35
N LEU A 413 -10.52 -3.84 17.98
CA LEU A 413 -10.94 -2.50 17.56
C LEU A 413 -10.53 -2.20 16.12
N LYS A 414 -9.24 -2.42 15.77
CA LYS A 414 -8.72 -2.16 14.43
C LYS A 414 -9.35 -3.02 13.35
N TRP A 415 -9.48 -4.30 13.60
CA TRP A 415 -10.15 -5.21 12.68
C TRP A 415 -11.64 -4.92 12.56
N SER A 416 -12.30 -4.46 13.64
CA SER A 416 -13.69 -4.02 13.58
C SER A 416 -13.90 -2.80 12.69
N GLU A 417 -12.91 -1.91 12.59
CA GLU A 417 -12.92 -0.80 11.63
C GLU A 417 -12.75 -1.29 10.20
N LEU A 418 -11.78 -2.18 9.99
CA LEU A 418 -11.49 -2.76 8.68
C LEU A 418 -12.71 -3.56 8.14
N LEU A 419 -13.38 -4.30 9.01
CA LEU A 419 -14.55 -5.13 8.70
C LEU A 419 -15.88 -4.39 8.89
N GLN A 420 -15.86 -3.08 9.13
CA GLN A 420 -17.02 -2.20 9.26
C GLN A 420 -18.08 -2.70 10.27
N ILE A 421 -17.63 -3.26 11.41
CA ILE A 421 -18.56 -3.81 12.43
C ILE A 421 -19.38 -2.69 13.06
N ARG A 422 -20.63 -2.54 12.63
CA ARG A 422 -21.58 -1.52 13.09
C ARG A 422 -23.02 -1.96 12.95
N THR A 423 -23.93 -1.31 13.66
CA THR A 423 -25.36 -1.46 13.42
C THR A 423 -25.77 -0.77 12.12
N GLY A 424 -26.78 -1.32 11.46
CA GLY A 424 -27.37 -0.73 10.25
C GLY A 424 -28.14 0.58 10.55
N PRO A 425 -28.61 1.28 9.51
CA PRO A 425 -29.21 2.62 9.63
C PRO A 425 -30.47 2.68 10.49
N ASN A 426 -31.16 1.56 10.70
CA ASN A 426 -32.45 1.52 11.44
C ASN A 426 -32.32 1.17 12.93
N ASN A 427 -31.10 1.14 13.51
CA ASN A 427 -30.84 0.85 14.94
C ASN A 427 -31.71 -0.30 15.53
N ASN A 428 -31.95 -1.34 14.75
CA ASN A 428 -32.75 -2.46 15.16
C ASN A 428 -32.03 -3.28 16.24
N GLU A 429 -32.67 -3.61 17.35
CA GLU A 429 -32.05 -4.39 18.45
C GLU A 429 -31.50 -5.75 17.99
N GLY A 430 -32.15 -6.36 17.00
CA GLY A 430 -31.62 -7.56 16.34
C GLY A 430 -30.31 -7.37 15.66
N SER A 431 -30.05 -6.18 15.08
CA SER A 431 -28.79 -5.80 14.48
C SER A 431 -27.67 -5.68 15.52
N TYR A 432 -27.94 -5.15 16.72
CA TYR A 432 -26.96 -5.04 17.80
C TYR A 432 -26.48 -6.41 18.31
N LYS A 433 -27.38 -7.39 18.45
CA LYS A 433 -27.00 -8.78 18.81
C LYS A 433 -26.06 -9.38 17.77
N ALA A 434 -26.38 -9.21 16.49
CA ALA A 434 -25.55 -9.69 15.38
C ALA A 434 -24.16 -9.05 15.40
N VAL A 435 -24.10 -7.72 15.60
CA VAL A 435 -22.84 -6.96 15.73
C VAL A 435 -22.02 -7.47 16.91
N LEU A 436 -22.64 -7.69 18.06
CA LEU A 436 -21.95 -8.18 19.25
C LEU A 436 -21.41 -9.59 19.06
N LEU A 437 -22.20 -10.50 18.46
CA LEU A 437 -21.72 -11.84 18.12
C LEU A 437 -20.53 -11.82 17.16
N TYR A 438 -20.61 -10.97 16.14
CA TYR A 438 -19.54 -10.84 15.17
C TYR A 438 -18.26 -10.27 15.80
N TYR A 439 -18.38 -9.23 16.62
CA TYR A 439 -17.26 -8.66 17.36
C TYR A 439 -16.61 -9.68 18.31
N ASN A 440 -17.44 -10.43 19.07
CA ASN A 440 -16.92 -11.44 20.00
C ASN A 440 -16.23 -12.58 19.25
N TRP A 441 -16.78 -13.05 18.13
CA TRP A 441 -16.12 -14.04 17.28
C TRP A 441 -14.73 -13.55 16.84
N LEU A 442 -14.64 -12.31 16.33
CA LEU A 442 -13.39 -11.73 15.91
C LEU A 442 -12.38 -11.63 17.06
N ARG A 443 -12.83 -11.17 18.22
CA ARG A 443 -12.02 -11.07 19.43
C ARG A 443 -11.49 -12.44 19.88
N ASP A 444 -12.33 -13.46 19.84
CA ASP A 444 -11.95 -14.85 20.18
C ASP A 444 -10.92 -15.42 19.22
N GLN A 445 -11.03 -15.12 17.90
CA GLN A 445 -10.02 -15.53 16.92
C GLN A 445 -8.65 -14.88 17.22
N LEU A 446 -8.64 -13.59 17.55
CA LEU A 446 -7.42 -12.88 17.90
C LEU A 446 -6.84 -13.35 19.26
N GLU A 447 -7.67 -13.63 20.25
CA GLU A 447 -7.24 -14.17 21.56
C GLU A 447 -6.57 -15.54 21.43
N LYS A 448 -7.10 -16.38 20.56
CA LYS A 448 -6.52 -17.69 20.21
C LYS A 448 -5.30 -17.58 19.28
N ASN A 449 -4.94 -16.36 18.87
CA ASN A 449 -3.89 -16.08 17.90
C ASN A 449 -4.05 -16.90 16.61
N VAL A 450 -5.29 -17.02 16.12
CA VAL A 450 -5.58 -17.71 14.86
C VAL A 450 -4.87 -16.97 13.72
N PRO A 451 -4.18 -17.68 12.80
CA PRO A 451 -3.53 -17.06 11.66
C PRO A 451 -4.47 -16.14 10.87
N ILE A 452 -4.02 -14.93 10.57
CA ILE A 452 -4.88 -13.90 9.95
C ILE A 452 -5.47 -14.36 8.60
N ASN A 453 -4.73 -15.13 7.82
CA ASN A 453 -5.24 -15.70 6.58
C ASN A 453 -6.38 -16.70 6.81
N GLN A 454 -6.37 -17.44 7.93
CA GLN A 454 -7.47 -18.34 8.28
C GLN A 454 -8.71 -17.55 8.75
N ILE A 455 -8.53 -16.47 9.50
CA ILE A 455 -9.63 -15.56 9.84
C ILE A 455 -10.27 -14.98 8.57
N ALA A 456 -9.47 -14.53 7.61
CA ALA A 456 -9.97 -14.04 6.31
C ALA A 456 -10.72 -15.15 5.53
N LYS A 457 -10.17 -16.38 5.51
CA LYS A 457 -10.81 -17.52 4.85
C LYS A 457 -12.16 -17.85 5.45
N GLU A 458 -12.25 -18.00 6.77
CA GLU A 458 -13.48 -18.29 7.49
C GLU A 458 -14.55 -17.22 7.23
N LEU A 459 -14.14 -15.95 7.23
CA LEU A 459 -15.02 -14.82 6.99
C LEU A 459 -15.63 -14.84 5.57
N ILE A 460 -14.79 -14.96 4.55
CA ILE A 460 -15.21 -14.90 3.13
C ILE A 460 -16.02 -16.14 2.74
N SER A 461 -15.71 -17.31 3.29
CA SER A 461 -16.45 -18.54 3.01
C SER A 461 -17.69 -18.76 3.92
N ALA A 462 -17.99 -17.82 4.83
CA ALA A 462 -19.01 -17.99 5.84
C ALA A 462 -20.41 -18.24 5.24
N THR A 463 -21.11 -19.25 5.78
CA THR A 463 -22.46 -19.66 5.43
C THR A 463 -23.27 -20.03 6.68
N GLY A 464 -24.58 -20.16 6.53
CA GLY A 464 -25.49 -20.57 7.62
C GLY A 464 -26.07 -19.40 8.39
N SER A 465 -26.55 -19.67 9.58
CA SER A 465 -27.19 -18.72 10.50
C SER A 465 -26.14 -17.71 11.00
N ASN A 466 -26.43 -16.43 10.88
CA ASN A 466 -25.58 -15.37 11.42
C ASN A 466 -25.55 -15.31 12.95
N LEU A 467 -26.43 -16.05 13.62
CA LEU A 467 -26.44 -16.18 15.08
C LEU A 467 -25.61 -17.38 15.54
N GLU A 468 -25.55 -18.46 14.76
CA GLU A 468 -24.77 -19.68 15.06
C GLU A 468 -23.36 -19.62 14.46
N ASN A 469 -23.23 -19.04 13.26
CA ASN A 469 -21.96 -18.74 12.62
C ASN A 469 -21.77 -17.22 12.54
N PRO A 470 -21.16 -16.58 13.55
CA PRO A 470 -21.07 -15.12 13.60
C PRO A 470 -20.27 -14.50 12.45
N ALA A 471 -19.34 -15.23 11.81
CA ALA A 471 -18.60 -14.78 10.63
C ALA A 471 -19.55 -14.43 9.45
N ALA A 472 -20.71 -15.10 9.36
CA ALA A 472 -21.72 -14.82 8.33
C ALA A 472 -22.33 -13.41 8.43
N ASN A 473 -22.13 -12.71 9.56
CA ASN A 473 -22.54 -11.30 9.70
C ASN A 473 -21.80 -10.37 8.73
N TYR A 474 -20.65 -10.75 8.20
CA TYR A 474 -19.98 -10.01 7.11
C TYR A 474 -20.95 -9.75 5.95
N TYR A 475 -21.70 -10.77 5.54
CA TYR A 475 -22.69 -10.69 4.46
C TYR A 475 -24.05 -10.11 4.90
N GLN A 476 -24.27 -9.93 6.20
CA GLN A 476 -25.47 -9.30 6.73
C GLN A 476 -25.30 -7.78 6.83
N LEU A 477 -24.09 -7.31 7.11
CA LEU A 477 -23.80 -5.87 7.22
C LEU A 477 -23.75 -5.19 5.86
N GLU A 478 -23.20 -5.88 4.85
CA GLU A 478 -23.20 -5.42 3.46
C GLU A 478 -23.92 -6.43 2.56
N THR A 479 -24.86 -5.94 1.77
CA THR A 479 -25.70 -6.78 0.93
C THR A 479 -25.50 -6.59 -0.56
N ASP A 480 -24.91 -5.47 -0.97
CA ASP A 480 -24.61 -5.17 -2.37
C ASP A 480 -23.33 -5.89 -2.83
N PRO A 481 -23.39 -6.76 -3.85
CA PRO A 481 -22.20 -7.41 -4.41
C PRO A 481 -21.11 -6.43 -4.86
N ILE A 482 -21.49 -5.23 -5.30
CA ILE A 482 -20.58 -4.15 -5.67
C ILE A 482 -19.75 -3.74 -4.46
N LYS A 483 -20.44 -3.42 -3.36
CA LYS A 483 -19.79 -3.02 -2.11
C LYS A 483 -18.97 -4.14 -1.49
N LEU A 484 -19.49 -5.37 -1.48
CA LEU A 484 -18.73 -6.53 -1.01
C LEU A 484 -17.41 -6.72 -1.75
N ALA A 485 -17.40 -6.53 -3.08
CA ALA A 485 -16.18 -6.61 -3.87
C ALA A 485 -15.19 -5.49 -3.54
N GLU A 486 -15.68 -4.26 -3.45
CA GLU A 486 -14.87 -3.08 -3.10
C GLU A 486 -14.28 -3.21 -1.69
N ASP A 487 -15.11 -3.54 -0.71
CA ASP A 487 -14.72 -3.66 0.69
C ASP A 487 -13.74 -4.83 0.91
N THR A 488 -13.95 -5.97 0.22
CA THR A 488 -13.03 -7.10 0.26
C THR A 488 -11.66 -6.74 -0.31
N ALA A 489 -11.63 -6.07 -1.48
CA ALA A 489 -10.37 -5.63 -2.08
C ALA A 489 -9.64 -4.62 -1.18
N GLN A 490 -10.35 -3.72 -0.56
CA GLN A 490 -9.78 -2.70 0.33
C GLN A 490 -9.33 -3.29 1.67
N ALA A 491 -10.13 -4.18 2.28
CA ALA A 491 -9.83 -4.75 3.59
C ALA A 491 -8.72 -5.80 3.58
N PHE A 492 -8.64 -6.64 2.54
CA PHE A 492 -7.69 -7.75 2.50
C PHE A 492 -6.52 -7.54 1.53
N PHE A 493 -6.69 -6.67 0.52
CA PHE A 493 -5.62 -6.42 -0.45
C PHE A 493 -5.03 -5.02 -0.34
N GLY A 494 -5.71 -4.10 0.37
CA GLY A 494 -5.31 -2.70 0.46
C GLY A 494 -5.47 -1.94 -0.86
N ILE A 495 -6.39 -2.36 -1.72
CA ILE A 495 -6.57 -1.86 -3.09
C ILE A 495 -7.95 -1.23 -3.23
N ARG A 496 -8.00 -0.01 -3.77
CA ARG A 496 -9.23 0.68 -4.12
C ARG A 496 -9.55 0.48 -5.59
N ILE A 497 -10.61 -0.28 -5.88
CA ILE A 497 -10.99 -0.62 -7.26
C ILE A 497 -12.20 0.16 -7.78
N GLN A 498 -12.78 1.06 -7.01
CA GLN A 498 -14.05 1.75 -7.31
C GLN A 498 -14.05 2.45 -8.67
N CYS A 499 -12.91 3.06 -9.07
CA CYS A 499 -12.81 3.71 -10.39
C CYS A 499 -13.02 2.72 -11.54
N ALA A 500 -12.62 1.47 -11.36
CA ALA A 500 -12.75 0.43 -12.39
C ALA A 500 -14.18 -0.08 -12.57
N GLN A 501 -15.14 0.37 -11.76
CA GLN A 501 -16.56 0.05 -11.93
C GLN A 501 -17.14 0.55 -13.26
N CYS A 502 -16.73 1.75 -13.70
CA CYS A 502 -17.31 2.46 -14.86
C CYS A 502 -16.35 2.65 -16.02
N HIS A 503 -15.04 2.57 -15.79
CA HIS A 503 -13.99 2.74 -16.79
C HIS A 503 -12.70 2.09 -16.31
N ASN A 504 -11.69 1.94 -17.16
CA ASN A 504 -10.37 1.49 -16.70
C ASN A 504 -9.81 2.46 -15.67
N HIS A 505 -9.15 1.92 -14.64
CA HIS A 505 -8.62 2.75 -13.54
C HIS A 505 -7.62 3.79 -14.07
N PRO A 506 -7.74 5.09 -13.71
CA PRO A 506 -6.93 6.16 -14.31
C PRO A 506 -5.45 6.10 -13.94
N PHE A 507 -5.12 5.58 -12.76
CA PHE A 507 -3.77 5.63 -12.18
C PHE A 507 -3.23 4.24 -11.79
N ASP A 508 -3.93 3.16 -12.17
CA ASP A 508 -3.52 1.79 -11.91
C ASP A 508 -3.91 0.87 -13.06
N ARG A 509 -3.54 -0.40 -12.97
CA ARG A 509 -3.75 -1.42 -14.01
C ARG A 509 -5.16 -2.00 -14.08
N TRP A 510 -6.02 -1.70 -13.12
CA TRP A 510 -7.34 -2.32 -13.00
C TRP A 510 -8.28 -1.92 -14.14
N THR A 511 -8.79 -2.90 -14.86
CA THR A 511 -9.78 -2.72 -15.90
C THR A 511 -11.20 -2.96 -15.38
N MET A 512 -12.20 -2.52 -16.16
CA MET A 512 -13.60 -2.89 -15.88
C MET A 512 -13.79 -4.40 -15.83
N GLU A 513 -13.05 -5.15 -16.66
CA GLU A 513 -13.07 -6.62 -16.68
C GLU A 513 -12.59 -7.20 -15.35
N ASP A 514 -11.47 -6.70 -14.81
CA ASP A 514 -10.93 -7.13 -13.51
C ASP A 514 -11.91 -6.84 -12.39
N TYR A 515 -12.53 -5.65 -12.41
CA TYR A 515 -13.55 -5.26 -11.44
C TYR A 515 -14.77 -6.20 -11.47
N ARG A 516 -15.32 -6.41 -12.68
CA ARG A 516 -16.51 -7.26 -12.85
C ARG A 516 -16.23 -8.72 -12.55
N GLY A 517 -15.04 -9.21 -12.88
CA GLY A 517 -14.59 -10.56 -12.53
C GLY A 517 -14.43 -10.75 -11.02
N HIS A 518 -13.89 -9.75 -10.31
CA HIS A 518 -13.82 -9.81 -8.85
C HIS A 518 -15.21 -9.71 -8.20
N MET A 519 -16.09 -8.84 -8.67
CA MET A 519 -17.47 -8.73 -8.21
C MET A 519 -18.26 -10.05 -8.42
N ALA A 520 -17.94 -10.82 -9.47
CA ALA A 520 -18.63 -12.05 -9.81
C ALA A 520 -18.55 -13.14 -8.71
N PHE A 521 -17.58 -13.06 -7.78
CA PHE A 521 -17.51 -13.96 -6.62
C PHE A 521 -18.66 -13.75 -5.64
N PHE A 522 -19.28 -12.56 -5.60
CA PHE A 522 -20.30 -12.18 -4.63
C PHE A 522 -21.73 -12.16 -5.19
N THR A 523 -21.89 -12.34 -6.51
CA THR A 523 -23.22 -12.25 -7.15
C THR A 523 -24.20 -13.36 -6.77
N GLN A 524 -23.70 -14.45 -6.20
CA GLN A 524 -24.52 -15.61 -5.80
C GLN A 524 -24.75 -15.70 -4.29
N VAL A 525 -24.52 -14.63 -3.54
CA VAL A 525 -24.79 -14.60 -2.09
C VAL A 525 -26.27 -14.47 -1.84
N GLY A 526 -26.91 -15.58 -1.48
CA GLY A 526 -28.32 -15.65 -1.07
C GLY A 526 -28.47 -15.33 0.42
N ARG A 527 -29.63 -14.75 0.76
CA ARG A 527 -30.02 -14.40 2.12
C ARG A 527 -31.47 -14.77 2.33
N LYS A 528 -31.79 -15.47 3.42
CA LYS A 528 -33.18 -15.75 3.82
C LYS A 528 -33.35 -15.51 5.32
N GLN A 529 -34.55 -15.19 5.73
CA GLN A 529 -34.92 -15.09 7.13
C GLN A 529 -34.89 -16.48 7.78
N GLY A 530 -34.37 -16.58 9.00
CA GLY A 530 -34.45 -17.76 9.85
C GLY A 530 -35.75 -17.78 10.65
N GLU A 531 -35.83 -18.66 11.65
CA GLU A 531 -36.96 -18.74 12.54
C GLU A 531 -37.07 -17.54 13.50
N ASP A 532 -35.90 -17.08 14.05
CA ASP A 532 -35.82 -15.83 14.81
C ASP A 532 -35.87 -14.63 13.83
N PRO A 533 -36.75 -13.63 14.05
CA PRO A 533 -36.80 -12.42 13.22
C PRO A 533 -35.45 -11.69 13.07
N ARG A 534 -34.54 -11.89 14.01
CA ARG A 534 -33.18 -11.31 14.00
C ARG A 534 -32.17 -12.16 13.24
N GLU A 535 -32.52 -13.40 12.89
CA GLU A 535 -31.67 -14.35 12.21
C GLU A 535 -31.69 -14.13 10.69
N ARG A 536 -30.55 -14.24 10.09
CA ARG A 536 -30.37 -14.32 8.64
C ARG A 536 -29.50 -15.51 8.30
N ILE A 537 -29.94 -16.29 7.34
CA ILE A 537 -29.21 -17.46 6.86
C ILE A 537 -28.56 -17.08 5.54
N ILE A 538 -27.24 -17.16 5.50
CA ILE A 538 -26.42 -16.89 4.33
C ILE A 538 -26.16 -18.19 3.58
N PHE A 539 -26.36 -18.20 2.26
CA PHE A 539 -26.17 -19.40 1.46
C PHE A 539 -25.74 -19.07 0.03
N ASN A 540 -25.25 -20.06 -0.71
CA ASN A 540 -25.02 -19.93 -2.14
C ASN A 540 -26.35 -20.14 -2.88
N SER A 541 -26.86 -19.11 -3.56
CA SER A 541 -28.09 -19.17 -4.34
C SER A 541 -27.96 -19.95 -5.65
N GLY A 542 -26.75 -20.20 -6.12
CA GLY A 542 -26.46 -20.85 -7.40
C GLY A 542 -26.82 -20.01 -8.64
N GLY A 543 -27.36 -18.80 -8.45
CA GLY A 543 -27.78 -17.90 -9.52
C GLY A 543 -27.28 -16.47 -9.28
N GLY A 544 -27.10 -15.71 -10.37
CA GLY A 544 -26.58 -14.35 -10.35
C GLY A 544 -25.25 -14.26 -11.10
N GLU A 545 -25.18 -13.35 -12.07
CA GLU A 545 -23.99 -13.18 -12.91
C GLU A 545 -23.56 -11.70 -12.93
N SER A 546 -22.26 -11.50 -13.00
CA SER A 546 -21.65 -10.20 -13.28
C SER A 546 -21.70 -9.91 -14.76
N LYS A 547 -22.09 -8.68 -15.14
CA LYS A 547 -22.17 -8.29 -16.54
C LYS A 547 -21.30 -7.08 -16.83
N HIS A 548 -20.65 -7.11 -17.98
CA HIS A 548 -19.88 -5.97 -18.48
C HIS A 548 -20.81 -4.88 -19.00
N PRO A 549 -20.64 -3.60 -18.66
CA PRO A 549 -21.53 -2.52 -19.10
C PRO A 549 -21.54 -2.31 -20.61
N VAL A 550 -20.45 -2.66 -21.30
CA VAL A 550 -20.37 -2.63 -22.76
C VAL A 550 -20.74 -4.01 -23.29
N GLY A 551 -21.84 -4.09 -24.05
CA GLY A 551 -22.32 -5.29 -24.69
C GLY A 551 -23.05 -6.27 -23.77
N ASP A 552 -23.29 -5.95 -22.49
CA ASP A 552 -24.04 -6.75 -21.49
C ASP A 552 -23.62 -8.24 -21.40
N ARG A 553 -22.37 -8.53 -21.77
CA ARG A 553 -21.79 -9.88 -21.71
C ARG A 553 -21.52 -10.32 -20.28
N VAL A 554 -21.69 -11.59 -20.00
CA VAL A 554 -21.35 -12.20 -18.71
C VAL A 554 -19.83 -12.18 -18.52
N VAL A 555 -19.38 -11.73 -17.33
CA VAL A 555 -17.99 -11.77 -16.90
C VAL A 555 -17.87 -12.83 -15.80
N PRO A 556 -17.13 -13.90 -16.05
CA PRO A 556 -16.94 -14.96 -15.04
C PRO A 556 -16.05 -14.48 -13.89
N PRO A 557 -16.09 -15.19 -12.73
CA PRO A 557 -15.20 -14.89 -11.62
C PRO A 557 -13.73 -14.91 -12.04
N LYS A 558 -13.01 -13.87 -11.64
CA LYS A 558 -11.58 -13.69 -11.89
C LYS A 558 -10.89 -13.13 -10.65
N PHE A 559 -9.79 -13.72 -10.25
CA PHE A 559 -8.98 -13.17 -9.17
C PHE A 559 -8.44 -11.79 -9.56
N LEU A 560 -8.44 -10.86 -8.64
CA LEU A 560 -7.96 -9.51 -8.91
C LEU A 560 -6.47 -9.53 -9.29
N GLY A 561 -6.17 -9.19 -10.57
CA GLY A 561 -4.82 -9.28 -11.13
C GLY A 561 -4.27 -10.70 -11.31
N GLY A 562 -5.11 -11.72 -11.16
CA GLY A 562 -4.78 -13.13 -11.34
C GLY A 562 -5.55 -13.80 -12.46
N GLU A 563 -5.58 -15.10 -12.40
CA GLU A 563 -6.27 -15.97 -13.38
C GLU A 563 -7.78 -16.08 -13.11
N GLN A 564 -8.48 -16.68 -14.06
CA GLN A 564 -9.86 -17.09 -13.93
C GLN A 564 -9.89 -18.51 -13.34
N PRO A 565 -10.37 -18.69 -12.09
CA PRO A 565 -10.42 -20.02 -11.48
C PRO A 565 -11.59 -20.84 -11.98
N ASP A 566 -11.50 -22.18 -11.84
CA ASP A 566 -12.63 -23.07 -12.00
C ASP A 566 -13.59 -22.94 -10.83
N THR A 567 -14.79 -22.39 -11.10
CA THR A 567 -15.87 -22.21 -10.13
C THR A 567 -17.10 -23.10 -10.40
N GLN A 568 -17.01 -24.04 -11.36
CA GLN A 568 -18.14 -24.89 -11.74
C GLN A 568 -18.53 -25.81 -10.59
N GLY A 569 -19.82 -25.75 -10.17
CA GLY A 569 -20.34 -26.56 -9.07
C GLY A 569 -19.83 -26.21 -7.67
N LYS A 570 -19.09 -25.12 -7.53
CA LYS A 570 -18.51 -24.67 -6.25
C LYS A 570 -19.17 -23.37 -5.78
N ASP A 571 -19.16 -23.11 -4.48
CA ASP A 571 -19.43 -21.78 -3.97
C ASP A 571 -18.25 -20.87 -4.37
N ARG A 572 -18.55 -19.83 -5.15
CA ARG A 572 -17.56 -18.88 -5.66
C ARG A 572 -16.77 -18.21 -4.52
N ARG A 573 -17.43 -17.99 -3.38
CA ARG A 573 -16.79 -17.39 -2.21
C ARG A 573 -15.76 -18.31 -1.57
N GLN A 574 -16.00 -19.64 -1.57
CA GLN A 574 -15.01 -20.60 -1.08
C GLN A 574 -13.74 -20.57 -1.93
N VAL A 575 -13.89 -20.50 -3.26
CA VAL A 575 -12.75 -20.41 -4.19
C VAL A 575 -11.97 -19.11 -3.95
N LEU A 576 -12.66 -17.98 -3.74
CA LEU A 576 -12.03 -16.72 -3.39
C LEU A 576 -11.32 -16.78 -2.03
N ALA A 577 -11.96 -17.37 -1.02
CA ALA A 577 -11.41 -17.51 0.33
C ALA A 577 -10.13 -18.35 0.36
N ASP A 578 -10.11 -19.46 -0.41
CA ASP A 578 -8.94 -20.31 -0.55
C ASP A 578 -7.77 -19.55 -1.19
N TRP A 579 -8.05 -18.74 -2.21
CA TRP A 579 -7.04 -17.90 -2.85
C TRP A 579 -6.54 -16.79 -1.92
N ILE A 580 -7.42 -16.11 -1.18
CA ILE A 580 -7.04 -15.07 -0.21
C ILE A 580 -6.09 -15.65 0.85
N ALA A 581 -6.41 -16.85 1.35
CA ALA A 581 -5.62 -17.49 2.40
C ALA A 581 -4.33 -18.17 1.91
N SER A 582 -4.16 -18.31 0.59
CA SER A 582 -2.97 -18.93 0.02
C SER A 582 -1.70 -18.11 0.31
N PRO A 583 -0.58 -18.76 0.67
CA PRO A 583 0.72 -18.09 0.75
C PRO A 583 1.17 -17.44 -0.58
N GLU A 584 0.62 -17.91 -1.69
CA GLU A 584 0.90 -17.38 -3.04
C GLU A 584 0.08 -16.14 -3.37
N ASN A 585 -0.88 -15.77 -2.52
CA ASN A 585 -1.63 -14.52 -2.69
C ASN A 585 -0.69 -13.31 -2.54
N PRO A 586 -0.56 -12.45 -3.56
CA PRO A 586 0.46 -11.40 -3.54
C PRO A 586 0.08 -10.18 -2.71
N TYR A 587 -1.15 -10.14 -2.14
CA TYR A 587 -1.69 -8.94 -1.52
C TYR A 587 -1.82 -9.04 -0.01
N LEU A 588 -2.44 -10.11 0.50
CA LEU A 588 -2.84 -10.22 1.90
C LEU A 588 -1.67 -9.97 2.86
N SER A 589 -0.57 -10.69 2.67
CA SER A 589 0.58 -10.59 3.57
C SER A 589 1.20 -9.21 3.60
N ARG A 590 1.36 -8.56 2.43
CA ARG A 590 1.88 -7.19 2.32
C ARG A 590 0.93 -6.16 2.92
N HIS A 591 -0.38 -6.31 2.69
CA HIS A 591 -1.37 -5.40 3.24
C HIS A 591 -1.42 -5.47 4.76
N ILE A 592 -1.49 -6.68 5.33
CA ILE A 592 -1.46 -6.87 6.79
C ILE A 592 -0.15 -6.33 7.40
N ALA A 593 0.99 -6.60 6.76
CA ALA A 593 2.28 -6.06 7.18
C ALA A 593 2.29 -4.53 7.17
N ASN A 594 1.71 -3.90 6.14
CA ASN A 594 1.57 -2.45 6.05
C ASN A 594 0.63 -1.87 7.13
N LEU A 595 -0.47 -2.55 7.44
CA LEU A 595 -1.38 -2.17 8.54
C LEU A 595 -0.69 -2.24 9.91
N VAL A 596 0.07 -3.32 10.15
CA VAL A 596 0.89 -3.47 11.38
C VAL A 596 1.92 -2.35 11.45
N TRP A 597 2.67 -2.15 10.40
CA TRP A 597 3.67 -1.09 10.31
C TRP A 597 3.09 0.29 10.60
N ALA A 598 2.01 0.64 9.93
CA ALA A 598 1.33 1.93 10.10
C ALA A 598 0.83 2.16 11.53
N HIS A 599 0.41 1.09 12.21
CA HIS A 599 -0.02 1.19 13.59
C HIS A 599 1.12 1.58 14.52
N TYR A 600 2.27 0.92 14.42
CA TYR A 600 3.40 1.13 15.32
C TYR A 600 4.27 2.32 14.92
N MET A 601 4.42 2.58 13.62
CA MET A 601 5.26 3.68 13.11
C MET A 601 4.51 4.99 12.87
N GLY A 602 3.16 4.97 12.96
CA GLY A 602 2.30 6.14 12.75
C GLY A 602 2.04 6.49 11.30
N ARG A 603 2.67 5.82 10.35
CA ARG A 603 2.48 5.96 8.92
C ARG A 603 2.77 4.63 8.23
N GLY A 604 2.01 4.29 7.19
CA GLY A 604 2.26 3.13 6.36
C GLY A 604 3.50 3.26 5.49
N ILE A 605 4.08 2.13 5.12
CA ILE A 605 5.09 2.07 4.05
C ILE A 605 4.42 2.46 2.73
N VAL A 606 3.17 2.01 2.51
CA VAL A 606 2.22 2.61 1.57
C VAL A 606 1.24 3.43 2.39
N GLU A 607 1.09 4.71 2.05
CA GLU A 607 0.22 5.65 2.74
C GLU A 607 -0.62 6.43 1.73
N PRO A 608 -1.95 6.31 1.76
CA PRO A 608 -2.88 5.54 2.58
C PRO A 608 -2.66 4.04 2.58
N VAL A 609 -2.86 3.40 3.77
CA VAL A 609 -2.60 1.96 3.92
C VAL A 609 -3.46 1.07 3.01
N ASP A 610 -4.63 1.55 2.63
CA ASP A 610 -5.64 0.90 1.81
C ASP A 610 -5.65 1.40 0.35
N ASP A 611 -4.60 2.07 -0.09
CA ASP A 611 -4.50 2.66 -1.43
C ASP A 611 -3.19 2.23 -2.11
N VAL A 612 -2.98 0.91 -2.14
CA VAL A 612 -1.85 0.31 -2.85
C VAL A 612 -2.11 0.38 -4.34
N ARG A 613 -1.34 1.21 -5.02
CA ARG A 613 -1.40 1.37 -6.48
C ARG A 613 -0.06 1.85 -7.03
N ILE A 614 0.13 1.72 -8.32
CA ILE A 614 1.40 2.09 -8.97
C ILE A 614 1.70 3.59 -8.79
N SER A 615 0.66 4.43 -8.80
CA SER A 615 0.82 5.89 -8.57
C SER A 615 0.97 6.27 -7.09
N ASN A 616 0.86 5.32 -6.17
CA ASN A 616 1.12 5.48 -4.74
C ASN A 616 2.04 4.35 -4.25
N PRO A 617 3.31 4.34 -4.67
CA PRO A 617 4.23 3.26 -4.36
C PRO A 617 4.67 3.28 -2.89
N ALA A 618 5.10 2.12 -2.43
CA ALA A 618 5.74 1.97 -1.13
C ALA A 618 6.95 2.91 -0.99
N SER A 619 7.07 3.60 0.15
CA SER A 619 8.25 4.42 0.45
C SER A 619 9.53 3.57 0.59
N ASN A 620 9.38 2.33 1.01
CA ASN A 620 10.45 1.32 1.06
C ASN A 620 9.88 -0.04 0.59
N PRO A 621 9.91 -0.31 -0.73
CA PRO A 621 9.36 -1.55 -1.29
C PRO A 621 10.01 -2.81 -0.74
N GLU A 622 11.31 -2.78 -0.53
CA GLU A 622 12.09 -3.91 -0.02
C GLU A 622 11.67 -4.28 1.42
N LEU A 623 11.41 -3.28 2.25
CA LEU A 623 10.91 -3.48 3.60
C LEU A 623 9.49 -4.06 3.60
N LEU A 624 8.60 -3.54 2.76
CA LEU A 624 7.23 -4.06 2.65
C LEU A 624 7.21 -5.52 2.20
N GLU A 625 8.03 -5.84 1.20
CA GLU A 625 8.18 -7.21 0.71
C GLU A 625 8.71 -8.15 1.79
N ALA A 626 9.79 -7.74 2.48
CA ALA A 626 10.39 -8.55 3.54
C ALA A 626 9.42 -8.78 4.71
N LEU A 627 8.67 -7.76 5.14
CA LEU A 627 7.65 -7.90 6.18
C LEU A 627 6.52 -8.84 5.74
N GLY A 628 6.07 -8.74 4.49
CA GLY A 628 5.06 -9.65 3.92
C GLY A 628 5.54 -11.09 3.88
N GLN A 629 6.78 -11.33 3.43
CA GLN A 629 7.41 -12.67 3.41
C GLN A 629 7.57 -13.25 4.82
N LYS A 630 8.02 -12.42 5.78
CA LYS A 630 8.13 -12.83 7.19
C LYS A 630 6.78 -13.19 7.79
N LEU A 631 5.73 -12.48 7.45
CA LEU A 631 4.37 -12.81 7.90
C LEU A 631 3.94 -14.19 7.36
N VAL A 632 4.24 -14.52 6.10
CA VAL A 632 4.01 -15.87 5.53
C VAL A 632 4.85 -16.93 6.25
N GLU A 633 6.16 -16.69 6.45
CA GLU A 633 7.05 -17.59 7.20
C GLU A 633 6.58 -17.87 8.63
N TYR A 634 5.96 -16.87 9.26
CA TYR A 634 5.38 -16.97 10.60
C TYR A 634 3.96 -17.55 10.59
N ASN A 635 3.52 -18.11 9.45
CA ASN A 635 2.16 -18.64 9.29
C ASN A 635 1.08 -17.60 9.67
N TYR A 636 1.26 -16.35 9.24
CA TYR A 636 0.38 -15.21 9.51
C TYR A 636 0.12 -14.94 11.02
N ASP A 637 1.10 -15.27 11.86
CA ASP A 637 1.08 -14.97 13.30
C ASP A 637 1.26 -13.46 13.52
N LEU A 638 0.18 -12.80 13.98
CA LEU A 638 0.16 -11.36 14.22
C LEU A 638 1.15 -10.92 15.30
N LYS A 639 1.27 -11.68 16.39
CA LYS A 639 2.16 -11.32 17.50
C LYS A 639 3.62 -11.34 17.07
N ARG A 640 4.02 -12.29 16.22
CA ARG A 640 5.40 -12.40 15.75
C ARG A 640 5.80 -11.22 14.89
N ILE A 641 4.96 -10.79 13.94
CA ILE A 641 5.31 -9.64 13.09
C ILE A 641 5.32 -8.33 13.90
N VAL A 642 4.42 -8.17 14.87
CA VAL A 642 4.44 -7.04 15.80
C VAL A 642 5.74 -7.03 16.62
N ARG A 643 6.16 -8.19 17.10
CA ARG A 643 7.42 -8.36 17.85
C ARG A 643 8.63 -7.90 17.04
N GLU A 644 8.71 -8.26 15.76
CA GLU A 644 9.79 -7.81 14.87
C GLU A 644 9.81 -6.28 14.72
N VAL A 645 8.66 -5.67 14.48
CA VAL A 645 8.56 -4.22 14.33
C VAL A 645 8.96 -3.49 15.63
N CYS A 646 8.40 -3.91 16.78
CA CYS A 646 8.64 -3.24 18.06
C CYS A 646 10.08 -3.43 18.59
N ASN A 647 10.75 -4.55 18.25
CA ASN A 647 12.14 -4.78 18.63
C ASN A 647 13.15 -4.04 17.72
N SER A 648 12.72 -3.52 16.56
CA SER A 648 13.60 -2.78 15.69
C SER A 648 14.10 -1.47 16.35
N ARG A 649 15.30 -1.05 15.99
CA ARG A 649 15.82 0.27 16.36
C ARG A 649 14.93 1.38 15.80
N ALA A 650 14.42 1.21 14.58
CA ALA A 650 13.55 2.17 13.91
C ALA A 650 12.32 2.54 14.76
N TYR A 651 11.65 1.56 15.38
CA TYR A 651 10.54 1.81 16.31
C TYR A 651 10.98 2.54 17.60
N GLN A 652 12.20 2.27 18.07
CA GLN A 652 12.72 2.76 19.33
C GLN A 652 13.50 4.08 19.23
N THR A 653 13.50 4.73 18.06
CA THR A 653 14.14 6.05 17.89
C THR A 653 13.39 7.14 18.68
N THR A 654 14.13 8.21 19.02
CA THR A 654 13.52 9.43 19.58
C THR A 654 12.77 10.23 18.50
N THR A 655 11.85 11.08 18.93
CA THR A 655 11.16 12.05 18.06
C THR A 655 12.00 13.29 17.75
N ARG A 656 13.16 13.45 18.41
CA ARG A 656 14.05 14.59 18.17
C ARG A 656 14.72 14.43 16.82
N ALA A 657 14.55 15.44 16.00
CA ALA A 657 15.23 15.52 14.70
C ALA A 657 16.73 15.80 14.83
N ASN A 658 17.48 15.46 13.80
CA ASN A 658 18.82 15.96 13.54
C ASN A 658 18.84 16.78 12.24
N GLU A 659 19.97 17.40 11.91
CA GLU A 659 20.10 18.26 10.72
C GLU A 659 19.72 17.58 9.40
N THR A 660 19.88 16.26 9.31
CA THR A 660 19.63 15.50 8.06
C THR A 660 18.20 15.02 7.93
N ASN A 661 17.48 14.84 9.05
CA ASN A 661 16.13 14.23 9.09
C ASN A 661 15.01 15.14 9.58
N GLU A 662 15.28 16.44 9.73
CA GLU A 662 14.27 17.39 10.22
C GLU A 662 13.00 17.38 9.37
N LEU A 663 13.14 17.38 8.05
CA LEU A 663 12.07 17.37 7.08
C LEU A 663 11.61 15.95 6.68
N ASP A 664 12.24 14.90 7.23
CA ASP A 664 11.82 13.54 6.92
C ASP A 664 10.56 13.17 7.72
N ASP A 665 9.48 12.96 7.00
CA ASP A 665 8.20 12.48 7.54
C ASP A 665 7.77 11.13 6.94
N ARG A 666 8.61 10.54 6.05
CA ARG A 666 8.22 9.41 5.21
C ARG A 666 9.14 8.18 5.34
N ASN A 667 10.42 8.37 5.70
CA ASN A 667 11.41 7.30 5.62
C ASN A 667 11.82 6.72 6.98
N PHE A 668 11.07 7.04 8.04
CA PHE A 668 11.21 6.45 9.38
C PHE A 668 12.57 6.73 10.02
N ALA A 669 13.20 7.84 9.66
CA ALA A 669 14.48 8.26 10.24
C ALA A 669 14.37 8.68 11.71
N LYS A 670 13.18 9.02 12.16
CA LYS A 670 12.84 9.37 13.56
C LYS A 670 11.44 8.89 13.90
N ALA A 671 11.14 8.73 15.17
CA ALA A 671 9.77 8.44 15.61
C ALA A 671 8.84 9.63 15.35
N THR A 672 7.59 9.35 15.09
CA THR A 672 6.55 10.36 14.82
C THR A 672 5.73 10.63 16.08
N ILE A 673 5.51 11.89 16.40
CA ILE A 673 4.58 12.29 17.46
C ILE A 673 3.15 12.09 16.93
N ARG A 674 2.35 11.30 17.66
CA ARG A 674 0.98 10.93 17.26
C ARG A 674 -0.01 11.22 18.36
N ARG A 675 -1.13 11.83 18.02
CA ARG A 675 -2.25 11.94 18.98
C ARG A 675 -2.79 10.54 19.28
N MET A 676 -3.09 10.27 20.56
CA MET A 676 -3.78 9.03 20.92
C MET A 676 -5.17 9.00 20.26
N ARG A 677 -5.63 7.80 19.92
CA ARG A 677 -7.00 7.57 19.46
C ARG A 677 -8.01 7.99 20.53
N ALA A 678 -9.20 8.39 20.11
CA ALA A 678 -10.25 8.85 21.04
C ALA A 678 -10.55 7.82 22.13
N GLU A 679 -10.67 6.54 21.75
CA GLU A 679 -10.93 5.45 22.68
C GLU A 679 -9.79 5.26 23.68
N VAL A 680 -8.55 5.20 23.17
CA VAL A 680 -7.35 5.03 24.00
C VAL A 680 -7.18 6.21 24.96
N MET A 681 -7.39 7.45 24.47
CA MET A 681 -7.29 8.65 25.29
C MET A 681 -8.33 8.67 26.42
N LEU A 682 -9.58 8.28 26.14
CA LEU A 682 -10.62 8.18 27.15
C LEU A 682 -10.27 7.12 28.20
N ASP A 683 -9.80 5.96 27.75
CA ASP A 683 -9.38 4.87 28.64
C ASP A 683 -8.18 5.25 29.50
N CYS A 684 -7.18 5.95 28.95
CA CYS A 684 -6.05 6.47 29.70
C CYS A 684 -6.48 7.53 30.75
N ILE A 685 -7.40 8.44 30.41
CA ILE A 685 -7.96 9.40 31.38
C ILE A 685 -8.66 8.62 32.50
N SER A 686 -9.47 7.61 32.18
CA SER A 686 -10.16 6.78 33.16
C SER A 686 -9.20 5.99 34.04
N GLN A 687 -8.15 5.44 33.46
CA GLN A 687 -7.10 4.71 34.16
C GLN A 687 -6.39 5.60 35.19
N VAL A 688 -5.90 6.78 34.80
CA VAL A 688 -5.12 7.63 35.73
C VAL A 688 -5.98 8.30 36.79
N THR A 689 -7.28 8.51 36.50
CA THR A 689 -8.25 9.04 37.45
C THR A 689 -8.94 7.96 38.31
N GLU A 690 -8.67 6.67 38.06
CA GLU A 690 -9.31 5.52 38.73
C GLU A 690 -10.86 5.53 38.58
N THR A 691 -11.38 6.02 37.44
CA THR A 691 -12.83 6.05 37.17
C THR A 691 -13.28 4.88 36.32
N LYS A 692 -14.59 4.59 36.35
CA LYS A 692 -15.23 3.53 35.58
C LYS A 692 -16.25 4.11 34.64
N ASP A 693 -16.04 3.93 33.33
CA ASP A 693 -17.00 4.34 32.32
C ASP A 693 -18.17 3.36 32.18
N LYS A 694 -19.26 3.85 31.57
CA LYS A 694 -20.40 3.03 31.16
C LYS A 694 -20.59 3.21 29.66
N HIS A 695 -20.50 2.11 28.93
CA HIS A 695 -20.80 2.06 27.51
C HIS A 695 -22.03 1.21 27.25
N LYS A 696 -22.83 1.58 26.25
CA LYS A 696 -24.05 0.85 25.87
C LYS A 696 -23.72 -0.62 25.58
N GLY A 697 -24.41 -1.54 26.29
CA GLY A 697 -24.25 -2.98 26.07
C GLY A 697 -23.01 -3.60 26.73
N LEU A 698 -22.22 -2.84 27.46
CA LEU A 698 -21.04 -3.34 28.17
C LEU A 698 -21.17 -3.17 29.69
N PRO A 699 -20.48 -4.01 30.50
CA PRO A 699 -20.46 -3.85 31.94
C PRO A 699 -19.80 -2.53 32.34
N ALA A 700 -20.13 -2.05 33.55
CA ALA A 700 -19.50 -0.83 34.08
C ALA A 700 -17.99 -1.05 34.30
N GLY A 701 -17.19 -0.14 33.77
CA GLY A 701 -15.74 -0.23 33.80
C GLY A 701 -15.11 -0.91 32.58
N ALA A 702 -15.92 -1.32 31.60
CA ALA A 702 -15.38 -1.73 30.29
C ALA A 702 -14.72 -0.54 29.60
N ARG A 703 -13.66 -0.81 28.87
CA ARG A 703 -12.88 0.17 28.14
C ARG A 703 -13.60 0.66 26.86
N ALA A 704 -13.34 1.89 26.45
CA ALA A 704 -13.90 2.42 25.21
C ALA A 704 -13.41 1.66 23.97
N VAL A 705 -12.22 1.07 24.02
CA VAL A 705 -11.68 0.21 22.96
C VAL A 705 -12.48 -1.09 22.77
N GLU A 706 -13.23 -1.53 23.78
CA GLU A 706 -14.07 -2.74 23.76
C GLU A 706 -15.47 -2.48 23.14
N ILE A 707 -15.78 -1.24 22.72
CA ILE A 707 -17.08 -0.91 22.11
C ILE A 707 -17.21 -1.63 20.75
N ALA A 708 -18.05 -2.65 20.70
CA ALA A 708 -18.27 -3.50 19.53
C ALA A 708 -18.85 -2.73 18.34
N ASP A 709 -19.83 -1.86 18.57
CA ASP A 709 -20.62 -1.17 17.54
C ASP A 709 -20.02 0.19 17.16
N GLY A 710 -19.69 0.38 15.89
CA GLY A 710 -19.19 1.66 15.37
C GLY A 710 -20.14 2.85 15.57
N LYS A 711 -21.45 2.62 15.62
CA LYS A 711 -22.46 3.65 15.85
C LYS A 711 -22.63 4.04 17.32
N THR A 712 -22.13 3.23 18.25
CA THR A 712 -22.15 3.57 19.68
C THR A 712 -21.07 4.56 20.00
N THR A 713 -21.43 5.77 20.41
CA THR A 713 -20.48 6.86 20.67
C THR A 713 -20.89 7.70 21.89
N THR A 714 -20.00 8.55 22.35
CA THR A 714 -20.22 9.59 23.36
C THR A 714 -19.75 10.92 22.80
N TYR A 715 -20.12 12.03 23.44
CA TYR A 715 -19.67 13.36 23.01
C TYR A 715 -18.13 13.45 22.95
N PHE A 716 -17.43 12.89 23.95
CA PHE A 716 -15.97 12.82 23.94
C PHE A 716 -15.43 12.08 22.73
N LEU A 717 -15.91 10.84 22.53
CA LEU A 717 -15.45 9.98 21.45
C LEU A 717 -15.68 10.60 20.06
N THR A 718 -16.85 11.22 19.85
CA THR A 718 -17.15 11.93 18.59
C THR A 718 -16.24 13.16 18.42
N THR A 719 -16.07 13.97 19.46
CA THR A 719 -15.23 15.19 19.41
C THR A 719 -13.77 14.86 19.08
N PHE A 720 -13.26 13.75 19.60
CA PHE A 720 -11.87 13.32 19.38
C PHE A 720 -11.69 12.37 18.20
N GLY A 721 -12.74 12.20 17.35
CA GLY A 721 -12.63 11.53 16.06
C GLY A 721 -12.68 10.01 16.15
N ARG A 722 -13.57 9.45 17.00
CA ARG A 722 -13.91 8.04 16.93
C ARG A 722 -14.56 7.72 15.59
N ARG A 723 -14.12 6.66 14.93
CA ARG A 723 -14.61 6.22 13.62
C ARG A 723 -15.98 5.54 13.74
N ASP A 724 -16.88 5.87 12.85
CA ASP A 724 -18.23 5.28 12.78
C ASP A 724 -18.29 3.95 12.01
N ARG A 725 -17.17 3.57 11.35
CA ARG A 725 -16.99 2.35 10.58
C ARG A 725 -17.93 2.23 9.37
N GLU A 726 -18.32 3.36 8.76
CA GLU A 726 -19.17 3.35 7.54
C GLU A 726 -18.39 2.96 6.28
N VAL A 727 -17.10 3.20 6.27
CA VAL A 727 -16.21 2.83 5.17
C VAL A 727 -14.97 2.12 5.69
N VAL A 728 -14.42 1.22 4.89
CA VAL A 728 -13.15 0.56 5.17
C VAL A 728 -12.06 1.64 5.28
N CYS A 729 -11.20 1.55 6.30
CA CYS A 729 -10.10 2.48 6.53
C CYS A 729 -10.50 3.96 6.49
N SER A 730 -11.62 4.33 7.11
CA SER A 730 -12.05 5.72 7.18
C SER A 730 -10.92 6.59 7.76
N ARG A 731 -10.57 7.64 7.04
CA ARG A 731 -9.55 8.60 7.44
C ARG A 731 -10.24 9.83 7.98
N GLU A 732 -10.68 9.81 9.18
CA GLU A 732 -10.85 11.06 9.88
C GLU A 732 -9.53 11.38 10.60
N GLU A 733 -8.57 11.95 9.92
CA GLU A 733 -7.60 12.83 10.53
C GLU A 733 -8.36 14.05 10.99
N VAL A 734 -8.97 13.94 12.14
CA VAL A 734 -9.49 15.13 12.82
C VAL A 734 -8.27 15.88 13.31
N GLY A 735 -7.82 16.83 12.51
CA GLY A 735 -6.82 17.79 12.94
C GLY A 735 -7.28 18.50 14.22
N PRO A 736 -6.44 19.29 14.88
CA PRO A 736 -6.84 20.05 16.05
C PRO A 736 -8.05 20.92 15.72
N THR A 737 -9.16 20.75 16.45
CA THR A 737 -10.38 21.53 16.25
C THR A 737 -10.66 22.42 17.47
N LEU A 738 -11.39 23.50 17.23
CA LEU A 738 -11.85 24.37 18.31
C LEU A 738 -12.71 23.60 19.33
N SER A 739 -13.54 22.66 18.84
CA SER A 739 -14.38 21.82 19.69
C SER A 739 -13.57 20.97 20.65
N GLN A 740 -12.45 20.39 20.17
CA GLN A 740 -11.52 19.65 21.02
C GLN A 740 -10.87 20.52 22.09
N ALA A 741 -10.37 21.70 21.71
CA ALA A 741 -9.77 22.63 22.64
C ALA A 741 -10.78 23.10 23.70
N LEU A 742 -11.99 23.48 23.29
CA LEU A 742 -13.06 23.87 24.21
C LEU A 742 -13.49 22.75 25.14
N HIS A 743 -13.53 21.51 24.63
CA HIS A 743 -13.87 20.34 25.44
C HIS A 743 -12.81 20.05 26.51
N LEU A 744 -11.54 20.22 26.19
CA LEU A 744 -10.43 20.05 27.15
C LEU A 744 -10.43 21.15 28.24
N ILE A 745 -10.70 22.40 27.83
CA ILE A 745 -10.67 23.55 28.75
C ILE A 745 -11.92 23.58 29.63
N ASN A 746 -13.12 23.43 29.04
CA ASN A 746 -14.41 23.67 29.72
C ASN A 746 -15.29 22.42 29.81
N GLY A 747 -14.82 21.27 29.26
CA GLY A 747 -15.61 20.06 29.25
C GLY A 747 -15.61 19.36 30.60
N THR A 748 -16.72 18.70 30.88
CA THR A 748 -16.93 17.99 32.16
C THR A 748 -16.21 16.65 32.25
N THR A 749 -15.62 16.17 31.16
CA THR A 749 -15.01 14.82 31.14
C THR A 749 -13.78 14.74 32.03
N VAL A 750 -12.79 15.58 31.82
CA VAL A 750 -11.54 15.55 32.59
C VAL A 750 -11.81 15.97 34.04
N GLU A 751 -12.44 17.12 34.23
CA GLU A 751 -12.77 17.64 35.56
C GLU A 751 -13.66 16.68 36.36
N GLY A 752 -14.72 16.17 35.73
CA GLY A 752 -15.63 15.24 36.35
C GLY A 752 -14.95 13.91 36.76
N LYS A 753 -14.03 13.39 35.93
CA LYS A 753 -13.27 12.19 36.25
C LYS A 753 -12.25 12.41 37.38
N ILE A 754 -11.58 13.54 37.45
CA ILE A 754 -10.68 13.88 38.58
C ILE A 754 -11.48 13.91 39.88
N ALA A 755 -12.63 14.56 39.87
CA ALA A 755 -13.50 14.67 41.06
C ALA A 755 -14.04 13.28 41.50
N GLN A 756 -14.51 12.45 40.55
CA GLN A 756 -15.13 11.14 40.81
C GLN A 756 -14.11 10.09 41.30
N GLY A 757 -12.89 10.12 40.75
CA GLY A 757 -11.88 9.06 41.01
C GLY A 757 -11.25 9.11 42.38
N GLY A 758 -11.28 10.29 43.03
CA GLY A 758 -10.79 10.46 44.41
C GLY A 758 -9.28 10.25 44.57
N VAL A 759 -8.51 10.25 43.49
CA VAL A 759 -7.04 10.00 43.49
C VAL A 759 -6.34 11.00 44.39
N ILE A 760 -6.65 12.29 44.27
CA ILE A 760 -6.04 13.35 45.10
C ILE A 760 -6.30 13.11 46.56
N LYS A 761 -7.56 12.83 46.96
CA LYS A 761 -7.93 12.51 48.32
C LYS A 761 -7.14 11.30 48.89
N LYS A 762 -6.98 10.28 48.10
CA LYS A 762 -6.19 9.07 48.41
C LYS A 762 -4.72 9.40 48.59
N LEU A 763 -4.12 10.23 47.73
CA LEU A 763 -2.72 10.62 47.86
C LEU A 763 -2.46 11.49 49.06
N MET A 764 -3.38 12.40 49.36
CA MET A 764 -3.27 13.27 50.55
C MET A 764 -3.45 12.55 51.88
N SER A 765 -4.24 11.47 51.95
CA SER A 765 -4.44 10.66 53.13
C SER A 765 -3.23 9.81 53.52
N GLY A 766 -2.24 9.68 52.65
CA GLY A 766 -1.08 8.79 52.81
C GLY A 766 0.15 9.43 53.48
N ASN A 767 0.04 10.55 54.16
CA ASN A 767 1.16 11.29 54.79
C ASN A 767 2.31 11.66 53.84
N ARG A 768 1.98 11.89 52.53
CA ARG A 768 2.93 12.23 51.47
C ARG A 768 3.21 13.73 51.46
N THR A 769 4.45 14.07 51.16
CA THR A 769 4.84 15.47 50.91
C THR A 769 4.26 16.00 49.61
N PRO A 770 4.12 17.31 49.41
CA PRO A 770 3.70 17.89 48.14
C PRO A 770 4.50 17.44 46.93
N ARG A 771 5.82 17.29 47.08
CA ARG A 771 6.72 16.76 46.06
C ARG A 771 6.39 15.30 45.67
N GLU A 772 6.12 14.46 46.63
CA GLU A 772 5.75 13.05 46.39
C GLU A 772 4.39 12.94 45.70
N ILE A 773 3.41 13.80 46.05
CA ILE A 773 2.12 13.85 45.38
C ILE A 773 2.30 14.29 43.93
N ALA A 774 3.06 15.36 43.69
CA ALA A 774 3.34 15.83 42.34
C ALA A 774 4.08 14.77 41.52
N SER A 775 5.09 14.12 42.08
CA SER A 775 5.83 13.05 41.41
C SER A 775 4.93 11.86 41.05
N GLU A 776 4.01 11.48 41.93
CA GLU A 776 3.03 10.44 41.63
C GLU A 776 2.07 10.83 40.49
N LEU A 777 1.59 12.07 40.43
CA LEU A 777 0.75 12.56 39.37
C LEU A 777 1.49 12.57 38.02
N TYR A 778 2.78 12.98 38.00
CA TYR A 778 3.62 12.91 36.82
C TYR A 778 3.87 11.46 36.35
N LEU A 779 4.19 10.56 37.27
CA LEU A 779 4.36 9.14 36.96
C LEU A 779 3.09 8.54 36.36
N ARG A 780 1.90 8.89 36.87
CA ARG A 780 0.61 8.43 36.34
C ARG A 780 0.31 8.97 34.95
N CYS A 781 0.54 10.27 34.72
CA CYS A 781 0.15 10.96 33.50
C CYS A 781 1.22 10.84 32.40
N PHE A 782 2.49 11.06 32.75
CA PHE A 782 3.59 11.17 31.80
C PHE A 782 4.53 9.96 31.81
N ASN A 783 4.38 9.08 32.81
CA ASN A 783 5.23 7.89 33.01
C ASN A 783 6.70 8.26 33.24
N ARG A 784 6.96 9.41 33.81
CA ARG A 784 8.26 9.91 34.23
C ARG A 784 8.14 10.78 35.50
N ALA A 785 9.24 10.97 36.18
CA ALA A 785 9.31 11.95 37.25
C ALA A 785 9.28 13.39 36.69
N PRO A 786 8.81 14.38 37.46
CA PRO A 786 8.96 15.78 37.09
C PRO A 786 10.43 16.17 37.07
N THR A 787 10.82 17.09 36.20
CA THR A 787 12.15 17.67 36.18
C THR A 787 12.31 18.69 37.35
N ASP A 788 13.54 19.06 37.71
CA ASP A 788 13.77 20.07 38.73
C ASP A 788 13.10 21.42 38.39
N GLU A 789 13.09 21.81 37.11
CA GLU A 789 12.41 23.02 36.66
C GLU A 789 10.89 22.95 36.83
N GLU A 790 10.30 21.80 36.56
CA GLU A 790 8.87 21.53 36.75
C GLU A 790 8.53 21.58 38.25
N LEU A 791 9.35 20.93 39.09
CA LEU A 791 9.18 20.94 40.52
C LEU A 791 9.22 22.36 41.09
N ILE A 792 10.17 23.21 40.69
CA ILE A 792 10.27 24.61 41.13
C ILE A 792 8.99 25.38 40.78
N LYS A 793 8.46 25.21 39.57
CA LYS A 793 7.20 25.85 39.14
C LYS A 793 6.01 25.36 39.97
N LEU A 794 5.95 24.07 40.23
CA LEU A 794 4.90 23.50 41.07
C LEU A 794 4.99 23.97 42.52
N GLU A 795 6.19 24.11 43.10
CA GLU A 795 6.41 24.64 44.43
C GLU A 795 5.97 26.10 44.55
N GLN A 796 6.25 26.91 43.54
CA GLN A 796 5.76 28.27 43.48
C GLN A 796 4.23 28.32 43.46
N TYR A 797 3.58 27.43 42.73
CA TYR A 797 2.12 27.40 42.57
C TYR A 797 1.43 26.96 43.88
N TRP A 798 1.83 25.83 44.46
CA TRP A 798 1.19 25.35 45.70
C TRP A 798 1.56 26.21 46.92
N GLY A 799 2.68 26.94 46.89
CA GLY A 799 3.07 27.89 47.94
C GLY A 799 2.19 29.11 48.03
N VAL A 800 1.50 29.52 46.97
CA VAL A 800 0.57 30.69 46.93
C VAL A 800 -0.90 30.28 46.94
N THR A 801 -1.22 28.99 46.82
CA THR A 801 -2.60 28.50 46.80
C THR A 801 -3.06 28.16 48.21
N GLU A 802 -4.09 28.87 48.70
CA GLU A 802 -4.62 28.73 50.06
C GLU A 802 -5.19 27.31 50.33
N GLU A 803 -5.79 26.68 49.32
CA GLU A 803 -6.43 25.38 49.41
C GLU A 803 -5.60 24.29 48.72
N GLN A 804 -4.83 23.49 49.47
CA GLN A 804 -3.98 22.41 48.97
C GLN A 804 -4.71 21.40 48.07
N PRO A 805 -5.93 20.92 48.39
CA PRO A 805 -6.67 20.02 47.50
C PRO A 805 -6.94 20.59 46.10
N LYS A 806 -7.21 21.90 46.05
CA LYS A 806 -7.46 22.63 44.81
C LYS A 806 -6.17 22.71 43.97
N ALA A 807 -5.04 23.02 44.61
CA ALA A 807 -3.75 23.08 43.89
C ALA A 807 -3.42 21.74 43.22
N TYR A 808 -3.61 20.60 43.91
CA TYR A 808 -3.38 19.27 43.30
C TYR A 808 -4.41 18.95 42.20
N HIS A 809 -5.66 19.39 42.35
CA HIS A 809 -6.68 19.25 41.33
C HIS A 809 -6.26 19.99 40.02
N ASP A 810 -5.84 21.26 40.18
CA ASP A 810 -5.43 22.08 39.04
C ASP A 810 -4.16 21.51 38.36
N ILE A 811 -3.20 21.00 39.14
CA ILE A 811 -2.01 20.31 38.61
C ILE A 811 -2.44 19.07 37.82
N PHE A 812 -3.29 18.21 38.38
CA PHE A 812 -3.73 17.00 37.73
C PHE A 812 -4.51 17.31 36.43
N TRP A 813 -5.39 18.35 36.49
CA TRP A 813 -6.08 18.85 35.32
C TRP A 813 -5.10 19.34 34.25
N ALA A 814 -4.09 20.12 34.63
CA ALA A 814 -3.08 20.63 33.69
C ALA A 814 -2.27 19.49 33.02
N LEU A 815 -1.90 18.46 33.78
CA LEU A 815 -1.20 17.29 33.27
C LEU A 815 -2.05 16.54 32.24
N LEU A 816 -3.35 16.31 32.52
CA LEU A 816 -4.25 15.60 31.61
C LEU A 816 -4.54 16.38 30.31
N ASN A 817 -4.41 17.70 30.35
CA ASN A 817 -4.57 18.60 29.20
C ASN A 817 -3.24 18.90 28.46
N ALA A 818 -2.12 18.41 28.98
CA ALA A 818 -0.82 18.62 28.36
C ALA A 818 -0.66 17.80 27.07
N LYS A 819 0.09 18.34 26.09
CA LYS A 819 0.45 17.60 24.87
C LYS A 819 1.15 16.27 25.17
N GLU A 820 2.01 16.24 26.19
CA GLU A 820 2.73 15.04 26.62
C GLU A 820 1.79 13.91 27.07
N PHE A 821 0.63 14.23 27.65
CA PHE A 821 -0.39 13.22 27.97
C PHE A 821 -1.13 12.74 26.73
N MET A 822 -1.60 13.69 25.89
CA MET A 822 -2.50 13.38 24.76
C MET A 822 -1.82 12.75 23.56
N PHE A 823 -0.50 12.85 23.47
CA PHE A 823 0.28 12.36 22.34
C PHE A 823 1.19 11.21 22.76
N ASN A 824 1.33 10.24 21.86
CA ASN A 824 2.37 9.23 21.93
C ASN A 824 3.60 9.76 21.18
N HIS A 825 4.77 9.69 21.82
CA HIS A 825 6.01 10.31 21.36
C HIS A 825 7.24 9.42 21.53
#